data_1b5a1181a8eb40a2e5b3d35f9ef33a9c
#
_entry.id   1b5a1181a8eb40a2e5b3d35f9ef33a9c
#
_cell.length_a   1.000
_cell.length_b   1.000
_cell.length_c   1.000
_cell.angle_alpha   90.00
_cell.angle_beta   90.00
_cell.angle_gamma   90.00
#
_symmetry.space_group_name_H-M   'P 1'
#
loop_
_entity.id
_entity.type
_entity.pdbx_description
1 polymer ?
#
loop_
_entity_poly.entity_id
_entity_poly.type
_entity_poly.pdbx_seq_one_letter_code
_entity_poly.pdbx_strand_id
1 'polypeptide(L)'
;MTDVDQTPADGLSASPRPADLTEHSRTGMGAAALQRAIADHLRYSIGRPAAALRPEHYYRALALAVRDRMQDRRVASTQTSLDLGRKVTCYLSAEFLMGPQLGNNLLNLRMEGAAKTALTAMGQNLDEVLACEPEPGLGNGGLGRLAACYLDSLATLERPAIGYGIRYEFGIFNQQIQDGWQVEKTDNWLVNGNPWEIAKPDVNYLVKWGGYAEHYTDEAGTERSRWVAGRLLKGVAYDTPVQGYGVNTCNVLTLWSARAVESFALEAFNTGDYYKAVEDEVTSETVTKVIYPNDEPEAGKRLRLLQQHFFVSCSLQHILHIMDDLADAGVRELPERFAVQLNDTHPAIAVAELLRLLIDERHLDWDEAWDITVATFGYTNHTLLPEALETWPLEMFSESLPRHLEIIYEINHRFLDEVRAKFPGDGDRLRRMSIIGEDGNKNVRMAHLATVGSHAINGVAALHSDLLKASVLKDFYEMWPERFSNKTNGVTPRRFLALANPGLRELLDRTVGDGWLTDLDRLRGLEPFVEDASFRQQWRDVKRNNKARLAKYVLSATGVELNPNWLFDIQVKRIHEYKRQHLNVLHIIALYHRLKQNPELSIPPRAFIFGGKAAPGYFMAKRIIKLINSVAETVNADPDVNKFIKVAFVPNFNVKNAHLVYPAANLSEQISTAGKEASGTGNMKFMINGALTIGTLDGANVEMRDEVGGENFFLFGLTEDEVQAVKAQGYCPSDYVDGNKELSAVLDLIARGTFSHGDTDVFMPLVDNLCYDDPFLVCADYASYVDCQDRVSAAWLDGESWTKMSILNTARSGKFSSDRAIAEYCDDIWQVWPLKVTV
;
A
#
# COMPACT_ATOMS: atom_id res chain seq x y z
N MET A 1 36.57 -52.60 -45.49
CA MET A 1 36.57 -53.85 -44.77
C MET A 1 36.71 -53.44 -43.33
N THR A 2 35.75 -53.45 -42.49
CA THR A 2 34.57 -54.25 -42.21
C THR A 2 33.50 -53.41 -41.63
N ASP A 3 32.27 -53.67 -42.04
CA ASP A 3 31.03 -53.12 -41.48
C ASP A 3 30.94 -53.31 -39.98
N VAL A 4 30.48 -52.26 -39.25
CA VAL A 4 29.90 -52.41 -37.92
C VAL A 4 28.44 -51.90 -37.96
N ASP A 5 27.60 -52.92 -37.83
CA ASP A 5 26.15 -52.88 -37.78
C ASP A 5 25.63 -51.92 -36.73
N GLN A 6 24.72 -50.98 -37.10
CA GLN A 6 23.93 -50.18 -36.21
C GLN A 6 22.62 -50.89 -35.97
N THR A 7 22.46 -51.56 -34.84
CA THR A 7 21.15 -51.94 -34.29
C THR A 7 20.51 -50.78 -33.52
N PRO A 8 19.25 -50.48 -33.73
CA PRO A 8 18.54 -49.46 -32.97
C PRO A 8 18.27 -49.97 -31.55
N ALA A 9 18.60 -49.14 -30.55
CA ALA A 9 18.26 -49.40 -29.17
C ALA A 9 16.75 -49.38 -28.98
N ASP A 10 16.21 -50.53 -28.68
CA ASP A 10 14.80 -50.71 -28.27
C ASP A 10 14.42 -49.88 -27.09
N GLY A 11 13.22 -49.28 -27.19
CA GLY A 11 12.57 -48.52 -26.18
C GLY A 11 12.45 -49.25 -24.86
N LEU A 12 13.05 -48.66 -23.84
CA LEU A 12 12.74 -48.98 -22.46
C LEU A 12 11.30 -48.54 -22.18
N SER A 13 10.38 -49.51 -22.30
CA SER A 13 9.03 -49.38 -21.75
C SER A 13 9.15 -49.12 -20.25
N ALA A 14 8.74 -47.93 -19.81
CA ALA A 14 8.65 -47.62 -18.42
C ALA A 14 7.62 -48.55 -17.75
N SER A 15 8.09 -49.50 -16.96
CA SER A 15 7.23 -50.29 -16.09
C SER A 15 6.45 -49.35 -15.14
N PRO A 16 5.16 -49.57 -14.88
CA PRO A 16 4.42 -48.77 -13.91
C PRO A 16 5.09 -48.95 -12.53
N ARG A 17 5.58 -47.86 -11.97
CA ARG A 17 6.11 -47.86 -10.60
C ARG A 17 4.98 -48.15 -9.63
N PRO A 18 5.24 -48.89 -8.53
CA PRO A 18 4.24 -49.14 -7.50
C PRO A 18 3.71 -47.86 -6.90
N ALA A 19 2.46 -47.89 -6.42
CA ALA A 19 1.67 -46.76 -5.87
C ALA A 19 2.23 -46.15 -4.56
N ASP A 20 3.50 -46.33 -4.22
CA ASP A 20 4.22 -45.80 -3.06
C ASP A 20 5.25 -44.73 -3.41
N LEU A 21 4.94 -43.85 -4.39
CA LEU A 21 5.77 -42.68 -4.64
C LEU A 21 5.55 -41.70 -3.52
N THR A 22 6.41 -41.70 -2.52
CA THR A 22 6.50 -40.62 -1.53
C THR A 22 6.74 -39.30 -2.29
N GLU A 23 5.79 -38.34 -2.19
CA GLU A 23 5.96 -37.03 -2.77
C GLU A 23 7.33 -36.43 -2.42
N HIS A 24 7.95 -35.74 -3.38
CA HIS A 24 9.24 -35.10 -3.18
C HIS A 24 9.15 -34.10 -2.01
N SER A 25 10.13 -34.08 -1.10
CA SER A 25 10.06 -33.25 0.13
C SER A 25 9.97 -31.77 -0.15
N ARG A 26 10.58 -31.25 -1.24
CA ARG A 26 10.59 -29.81 -1.57
C ARG A 26 9.40 -29.34 -2.40
N THR A 27 8.77 -30.22 -3.20
CA THR A 27 7.70 -29.83 -4.13
C THR A 27 6.36 -30.46 -3.83
N GLY A 28 6.33 -31.58 -3.06
CA GLY A 28 5.10 -32.27 -2.71
C GLY A 28 4.19 -31.42 -1.82
N MET A 29 2.88 -31.44 -2.10
CA MET A 29 1.88 -30.57 -1.45
C MET A 29 1.22 -31.22 -0.23
N GLY A 30 1.42 -32.53 -0.02
CA GLY A 30 0.82 -33.28 1.09
C GLY A 30 1.49 -33.03 2.44
N ALA A 31 0.77 -33.33 3.52
CA ALA A 31 1.24 -33.12 4.90
C ALA A 31 2.55 -33.86 5.21
N ALA A 32 2.69 -35.10 4.73
CA ALA A 32 3.90 -35.90 4.97
C ALA A 32 5.15 -35.32 4.26
N ALA A 33 5.01 -34.83 3.02
CA ALA A 33 6.09 -34.17 2.30
C ALA A 33 6.48 -32.85 2.98
N LEU A 34 5.49 -32.07 3.42
CA LEU A 34 5.72 -30.83 4.14
C LEU A 34 6.38 -31.05 5.51
N GLN A 35 5.98 -32.08 6.25
CA GLN A 35 6.61 -32.46 7.52
C GLN A 35 8.09 -32.81 7.34
N ARG A 36 8.43 -33.59 6.30
CA ARG A 36 9.83 -33.88 5.97
C ARG A 36 10.61 -32.62 5.61
N ALA A 37 10.04 -31.74 4.78
CA ALA A 37 10.66 -30.47 4.42
C ALA A 37 10.94 -29.59 5.64
N ILE A 38 9.98 -29.48 6.57
CA ILE A 38 10.16 -28.72 7.83
C ILE A 38 11.31 -29.35 8.64
N ALA A 39 11.35 -30.68 8.79
CA ALA A 39 12.40 -31.37 9.51
C ALA A 39 13.79 -31.14 8.88
N ASP A 40 13.88 -31.21 7.54
CA ASP A 40 15.10 -30.93 6.81
C ASP A 40 15.58 -29.49 7.02
N HIS A 41 14.69 -28.51 6.93
CA HIS A 41 15.05 -27.11 7.19
C HIS A 41 15.44 -26.84 8.66
N LEU A 42 14.76 -27.46 9.64
CA LEU A 42 15.17 -27.38 11.04
C LEU A 42 16.59 -27.90 11.24
N ARG A 43 16.94 -29.00 10.57
CA ARG A 43 18.25 -29.64 10.70
C ARG A 43 19.34 -28.96 9.87
N TYR A 44 19.10 -28.69 8.60
CA TYR A 44 20.13 -28.29 7.65
C TYR A 44 20.21 -26.79 7.38
N SER A 45 19.08 -26.06 7.48
CA SER A 45 19.04 -24.62 7.26
C SER A 45 19.14 -23.82 8.58
N ILE A 46 18.53 -24.30 9.66
CA ILE A 46 18.51 -23.63 10.96
C ILE A 46 19.61 -24.19 11.87
N GLY A 47 19.92 -25.51 11.77
CA GLY A 47 21.06 -26.15 12.43
C GLY A 47 20.97 -26.14 13.96
N ARG A 48 19.79 -26.38 14.51
CA ARG A 48 19.58 -26.42 15.96
C ARG A 48 19.21 -27.81 16.46
N PRO A 49 19.72 -28.23 17.64
CA PRO A 49 19.30 -29.50 18.25
C PRO A 49 17.84 -29.40 18.70
N ALA A 50 17.11 -30.54 18.70
CA ALA A 50 15.68 -30.59 18.99
C ALA A 50 15.31 -29.94 20.34
N ALA A 51 16.12 -30.08 21.37
CA ALA A 51 15.88 -29.48 22.69
C ALA A 51 15.96 -27.93 22.71
N ALA A 52 16.57 -27.33 21.68
CA ALA A 52 16.71 -25.87 21.55
C ALA A 52 15.71 -25.24 20.56
N LEU A 53 14.82 -26.04 19.98
CA LEU A 53 13.81 -25.54 19.04
C LEU A 53 12.71 -24.76 19.79
N ARG A 54 12.29 -23.66 19.17
CA ARG A 54 11.22 -22.79 19.63
C ARG A 54 10.24 -22.51 18.49
N PRO A 55 9.03 -21.97 18.71
CA PRO A 55 8.07 -21.67 17.65
C PRO A 55 8.63 -20.83 16.50
N GLU A 56 9.54 -19.87 16.74
CA GLU A 56 10.19 -19.06 15.68
C GLU A 56 11.06 -19.90 14.73
N HIS A 57 11.64 -20.99 15.19
CA HIS A 57 12.41 -21.90 14.33
C HIS A 57 11.49 -22.71 13.44
N TYR A 58 10.33 -23.14 13.95
CA TYR A 58 9.30 -23.80 13.16
C TYR A 58 8.69 -22.85 12.12
N TYR A 59 8.45 -21.57 12.49
CA TYR A 59 8.05 -20.55 11.53
C TYR A 59 9.05 -20.47 10.37
N ARG A 60 10.35 -20.31 10.66
CA ARG A 60 11.37 -20.19 9.62
C ARG A 60 11.49 -21.46 8.76
N ALA A 61 11.43 -22.62 9.36
CA ALA A 61 11.49 -23.89 8.65
C ALA A 61 10.28 -24.09 7.74
N LEU A 62 9.06 -23.78 8.23
CA LEU A 62 7.83 -23.86 7.44
C LEU A 62 7.85 -22.80 6.32
N ALA A 63 8.29 -21.58 6.60
CA ALA A 63 8.41 -20.53 5.57
C ALA A 63 9.37 -20.94 4.44
N LEU A 64 10.53 -21.52 4.77
CA LEU A 64 11.47 -22.03 3.78
C LEU A 64 10.87 -23.20 2.98
N ALA A 65 10.19 -24.12 3.64
CA ALA A 65 9.53 -25.25 2.98
C ALA A 65 8.40 -24.79 2.02
N VAL A 66 7.64 -23.77 2.39
CA VAL A 66 6.63 -23.15 1.53
C VAL A 66 7.29 -22.39 0.38
N ARG A 67 8.35 -21.64 0.67
CA ARG A 67 9.13 -20.91 -0.34
C ARG A 67 9.72 -21.85 -1.41
N ASP A 68 10.20 -23.03 -1.04
CA ASP A 68 10.73 -24.00 -2.02
C ASP A 68 9.67 -24.32 -3.09
N ARG A 69 8.41 -24.54 -2.68
CA ARG A 69 7.28 -24.80 -3.58
C ARG A 69 6.93 -23.60 -4.46
N MET A 70 7.06 -22.39 -3.89
CA MET A 70 6.84 -21.15 -4.64
C MET A 70 7.97 -20.90 -5.65
N GLN A 71 9.22 -21.23 -5.30
CA GLN A 71 10.36 -21.08 -6.21
C GLN A 71 10.27 -22.01 -7.42
N ASP A 72 9.84 -23.25 -7.23
CA ASP A 72 9.60 -24.18 -8.33
C ASP A 72 8.60 -23.59 -9.34
N ARG A 73 7.48 -23.05 -8.84
CA ARG A 73 6.49 -22.35 -9.66
C ARG A 73 7.01 -21.06 -10.29
N ARG A 74 7.83 -20.28 -9.57
CA ARG A 74 8.42 -19.05 -10.07
C ARG A 74 9.34 -19.32 -11.27
N VAL A 75 10.19 -20.33 -11.15
CA VAL A 75 11.09 -20.74 -12.26
C VAL A 75 10.26 -21.13 -13.47
N ALA A 76 9.23 -21.97 -13.27
CA ALA A 76 8.33 -22.38 -14.34
C ALA A 76 7.58 -21.18 -14.97
N SER A 77 7.10 -20.24 -14.12
CA SER A 77 6.41 -19.03 -14.60
C SER A 77 7.32 -18.15 -15.45
N THR A 78 8.55 -17.92 -14.99
CA THR A 78 9.54 -17.13 -15.73
C THR A 78 9.91 -17.81 -17.05
N GLN A 79 10.22 -19.10 -17.03
CA GLN A 79 10.56 -19.84 -18.23
C GLN A 79 9.42 -19.81 -19.27
N THR A 80 8.18 -20.08 -18.82
CA THR A 80 7.01 -20.04 -19.71
C THR A 80 6.79 -18.65 -20.32
N SER A 81 7.02 -17.58 -19.54
CA SER A 81 6.90 -16.21 -20.05
C SER A 81 7.95 -15.88 -21.10
N LEU A 82 9.21 -16.30 -20.87
CA LEU A 82 10.32 -16.12 -21.80
C LEU A 82 10.09 -16.91 -23.10
N ASP A 83 9.77 -18.21 -22.98
CA ASP A 83 9.57 -19.10 -24.14
C ASP A 83 8.44 -18.64 -25.06
N LEU A 84 7.40 -18.01 -24.50
CA LEU A 84 6.26 -17.54 -25.27
C LEU A 84 6.34 -16.03 -25.60
N GLY A 85 7.40 -15.36 -25.20
CA GLY A 85 7.59 -13.93 -25.44
C GLY A 85 6.41 -13.07 -24.98
N ARG A 86 5.79 -13.41 -23.84
CA ARG A 86 4.60 -12.71 -23.34
C ARG A 86 4.96 -11.38 -22.73
N LYS A 87 4.09 -10.40 -22.94
CA LYS A 87 4.22 -9.08 -22.32
C LYS A 87 4.12 -9.19 -20.80
N VAL A 88 4.98 -8.49 -20.09
CA VAL A 88 5.12 -8.52 -18.62
C VAL A 88 4.78 -7.14 -18.06
N THR A 89 3.97 -7.09 -17.01
CA THR A 89 3.73 -5.85 -16.24
C THR A 89 4.86 -5.62 -15.24
N CYS A 90 5.47 -4.43 -15.29
CA CYS A 90 6.44 -3.96 -14.31
C CYS A 90 5.81 -2.88 -13.44
N TYR A 91 5.56 -3.17 -12.16
CA TYR A 91 4.92 -2.24 -11.24
C TYR A 91 5.97 -1.55 -10.37
N LEU A 92 6.26 -0.28 -10.66
CA LEU A 92 7.25 0.52 -9.95
C LEU A 92 6.62 1.26 -8.78
N SER A 93 7.01 0.92 -7.56
CA SER A 93 6.49 1.55 -6.34
C SER A 93 7.57 1.74 -5.29
N ALA A 94 7.59 2.93 -4.66
CA ALA A 94 8.46 3.17 -3.50
C ALA A 94 8.06 2.37 -2.26
N GLU A 95 6.82 1.83 -2.23
CA GLU A 95 6.25 1.09 -1.12
C GLU A 95 5.66 -0.25 -1.56
N PHE A 96 5.96 -1.31 -0.79
CA PHE A 96 5.26 -2.60 -0.87
C PHE A 96 4.95 -3.11 0.53
N LEU A 97 3.75 -2.83 1.03
CA LEU A 97 3.30 -3.25 2.36
C LEU A 97 2.71 -4.66 2.31
N MET A 98 3.59 -5.66 2.18
CA MET A 98 3.21 -7.06 1.97
C MET A 98 2.47 -7.68 3.16
N GLY A 99 2.77 -7.23 4.38
CA GLY A 99 2.28 -7.88 5.58
C GLY A 99 2.89 -9.27 5.82
N PRO A 100 2.44 -10.01 6.83
CA PRO A 100 2.87 -11.39 7.06
C PRO A 100 2.54 -12.27 5.85
N GLN A 101 3.51 -13.08 5.41
CA GLN A 101 3.40 -13.82 4.15
C GLN A 101 2.99 -15.27 4.35
N LEU A 102 3.38 -15.94 5.46
CA LEU A 102 3.20 -17.37 5.64
C LEU A 102 1.73 -17.80 5.51
N GLY A 103 0.83 -17.17 6.25
CA GLY A 103 -0.60 -17.48 6.19
C GLY A 103 -1.19 -17.25 4.80
N ASN A 104 -0.82 -16.15 4.15
CA ASN A 104 -1.28 -15.84 2.79
C ASN A 104 -0.76 -16.85 1.75
N ASN A 105 0.52 -17.24 1.84
CA ASN A 105 1.11 -18.19 0.93
C ASN A 105 0.55 -19.61 1.13
N LEU A 106 0.27 -20.01 2.37
CA LEU A 106 -0.42 -21.28 2.67
C LEU A 106 -1.84 -21.30 2.07
N LEU A 107 -2.57 -20.20 2.18
CA LEU A 107 -3.89 -20.04 1.58
C LEU A 107 -3.80 -20.13 0.04
N ASN A 108 -2.90 -19.34 -0.57
CA ASN A 108 -2.76 -19.28 -2.03
C ASN A 108 -2.31 -20.62 -2.63
N LEU A 109 -1.46 -21.38 -1.93
CA LEU A 109 -1.05 -22.74 -2.30
C LEU A 109 -2.10 -23.81 -1.94
N ARG A 110 -3.18 -23.46 -1.23
CA ARG A 110 -4.18 -24.40 -0.67
C ARG A 110 -3.55 -25.44 0.27
N MET A 111 -2.55 -25.03 1.05
CA MET A 111 -1.78 -25.91 1.94
C MET A 111 -2.09 -25.72 3.43
N GLU A 112 -3.10 -24.93 3.80
CA GLU A 112 -3.45 -24.65 5.22
C GLU A 112 -3.68 -25.94 6.03
N GLY A 113 -4.46 -26.87 5.47
CA GLY A 113 -4.73 -28.18 6.08
C GLY A 113 -3.49 -29.06 6.21
N ALA A 114 -2.66 -29.09 5.17
CA ALA A 114 -1.41 -29.85 5.17
C ALA A 114 -0.41 -29.30 6.21
N ALA A 115 -0.30 -27.98 6.32
CA ALA A 115 0.56 -27.31 7.31
C ALA A 115 0.08 -27.57 8.75
N LYS A 116 -1.23 -27.46 8.99
CA LYS A 116 -1.80 -27.79 10.30
C LYS A 116 -1.52 -29.23 10.71
N THR A 117 -1.73 -30.18 9.79
CA THR A 117 -1.48 -31.61 10.05
C THR A 117 0.00 -31.89 10.31
N ALA A 118 0.90 -31.32 9.47
CA ALA A 118 2.35 -31.51 9.61
C ALA A 118 2.87 -30.96 10.94
N LEU A 119 2.49 -29.73 11.30
CA LEU A 119 2.91 -29.11 12.57
C LEU A 119 2.34 -29.83 13.79
N THR A 120 1.07 -30.27 13.75
CA THR A 120 0.45 -31.02 14.83
C THR A 120 1.20 -32.35 15.07
N ALA A 121 1.61 -33.04 13.99
CA ALA A 121 2.42 -34.26 14.10
C ALA A 121 3.83 -33.99 14.68
N MET A 122 4.29 -32.73 14.64
CA MET A 122 5.54 -32.27 15.25
C MET A 122 5.34 -31.63 16.65
N GLY A 123 4.13 -31.69 17.21
CA GLY A 123 3.79 -31.11 18.52
C GLY A 123 3.69 -29.60 18.52
N GLN A 124 3.45 -28.96 17.37
CA GLN A 124 3.35 -27.50 17.23
C GLN A 124 1.94 -27.08 16.83
N ASN A 125 1.58 -25.84 17.22
CA ASN A 125 0.33 -25.18 16.84
C ASN A 125 0.58 -24.22 15.67
N LEU A 126 -0.20 -24.32 14.59
CA LEU A 126 -0.05 -23.47 13.42
C LEU A 126 -0.26 -21.97 13.75
N ASP A 127 -1.27 -21.65 14.58
CA ASP A 127 -1.56 -20.24 14.91
C ASP A 127 -0.41 -19.59 15.70
N GLU A 128 0.22 -20.35 16.62
CA GLU A 128 1.39 -19.88 17.36
C GLU A 128 2.60 -19.68 16.44
N VAL A 129 2.79 -20.58 15.46
CA VAL A 129 3.85 -20.47 14.46
C VAL A 129 3.63 -19.26 13.55
N LEU A 130 2.40 -19.02 13.08
CA LEU A 130 2.02 -17.84 12.28
C LEU A 130 2.24 -16.54 13.07
N ALA A 131 1.99 -16.55 14.38
CA ALA A 131 2.18 -15.37 15.23
C ALA A 131 3.66 -14.95 15.36
N CYS A 132 4.61 -15.87 15.10
CA CYS A 132 6.06 -15.57 15.15
C CYS A 132 6.56 -14.74 13.95
N GLU A 133 5.79 -14.64 12.86
CA GLU A 133 6.23 -13.92 11.66
C GLU A 133 6.37 -12.41 11.93
N PRO A 134 7.55 -11.80 11.69
CA PRO A 134 7.68 -10.35 11.67
C PRO A 134 6.99 -9.76 10.45
N GLU A 135 6.43 -8.57 10.58
CA GLU A 135 5.88 -7.84 9.44
C GLU A 135 6.91 -6.86 8.88
N PRO A 136 7.26 -6.96 7.58
CA PRO A 136 8.13 -5.97 6.95
C PRO A 136 7.38 -4.66 6.74
N GLY A 137 7.80 -3.61 7.45
CA GLY A 137 7.21 -2.27 7.37
C GLY A 137 7.68 -1.47 6.15
N LEU A 138 7.63 -2.08 4.95
CA LEU A 138 8.11 -1.48 3.69
C LEU A 138 7.04 -0.62 3.01
N GLY A 139 6.19 0.01 3.77
CA GLY A 139 5.15 0.93 3.35
C GLY A 139 4.48 1.62 4.52
N ASN A 140 3.81 2.72 4.23
CA ASN A 140 3.18 3.56 5.25
C ASN A 140 1.66 3.37 5.34
N GLY A 141 0.99 3.09 4.21
CA GLY A 141 -0.48 3.08 4.20
C GLY A 141 -1.09 2.51 2.93
N GLY A 142 -2.10 3.22 2.40
CA GLY A 142 -2.92 2.75 1.29
C GLY A 142 -2.15 2.45 0.01
N LEU A 143 -1.19 3.29 -0.36
CA LEU A 143 -0.39 3.16 -1.58
C LEU A 143 0.43 1.85 -1.57
N GLY A 144 1.21 1.61 -0.52
CA GLY A 144 2.04 0.40 -0.41
C GLY A 144 1.22 -0.87 -0.25
N ARG A 145 0.06 -0.80 0.45
CA ARG A 145 -0.83 -1.96 0.55
C ARG A 145 -1.56 -2.25 -0.76
N LEU A 146 -1.90 -1.21 -1.54
CA LEU A 146 -2.48 -1.38 -2.87
C LEU A 146 -1.50 -2.12 -3.79
N ALA A 147 -0.24 -1.70 -3.85
CA ALA A 147 0.81 -2.36 -4.61
C ALA A 147 0.90 -3.86 -4.26
N ALA A 148 0.86 -4.18 -2.96
CA ALA A 148 0.87 -5.58 -2.50
C ALA A 148 -0.41 -6.35 -2.87
N CYS A 149 -1.61 -5.74 -2.84
CA CYS A 149 -2.84 -6.35 -3.32
C CYS A 149 -2.80 -6.60 -4.83
N TYR A 150 -2.22 -5.67 -5.59
CA TYR A 150 -2.11 -5.79 -7.04
C TYR A 150 -1.17 -6.92 -7.47
N LEU A 151 -0.05 -7.12 -6.75
CA LEU A 151 0.82 -8.27 -7.01
C LEU A 151 0.12 -9.61 -6.73
N ASP A 152 -0.65 -9.71 -5.64
CA ASP A 152 -1.47 -10.89 -5.34
C ASP A 152 -2.51 -11.16 -6.44
N SER A 153 -3.18 -10.12 -6.92
CA SER A 153 -4.18 -10.23 -8.00
C SER A 153 -3.56 -10.57 -9.35
N LEU A 154 -2.43 -9.94 -9.72
CA LEU A 154 -1.71 -10.27 -10.95
C LEU A 154 -1.33 -11.75 -10.99
N ALA A 155 -0.79 -12.29 -9.89
CA ALA A 155 -0.44 -13.70 -9.80
C ALA A 155 -1.68 -14.60 -9.84
N THR A 156 -2.77 -14.24 -9.16
CA THR A 156 -4.02 -15.02 -9.10
C THR A 156 -4.73 -15.05 -10.46
N LEU A 157 -4.68 -13.95 -11.21
CA LEU A 157 -5.23 -13.83 -12.57
C LEU A 157 -4.28 -14.37 -13.65
N GLU A 158 -3.21 -15.06 -13.24
CA GLU A 158 -2.21 -15.65 -14.14
C GLU A 158 -1.56 -14.61 -15.09
N ARG A 159 -1.44 -13.33 -14.65
CA ARG A 159 -0.81 -12.26 -15.44
C ARG A 159 0.69 -12.17 -15.06
N PRO A 160 1.62 -12.29 -16.04
CA PRO A 160 3.06 -12.13 -15.77
C PRO A 160 3.37 -10.73 -15.23
N ALA A 161 4.08 -10.67 -14.11
CA ALA A 161 4.41 -9.38 -13.50
C ALA A 161 5.69 -9.42 -12.67
N ILE A 162 6.35 -8.25 -12.59
CA ILE A 162 7.47 -7.97 -11.70
C ILE A 162 7.14 -6.70 -10.92
N GLY A 163 7.14 -6.79 -9.58
CA GLY A 163 7.13 -5.59 -8.73
C GLY A 163 8.55 -5.08 -8.53
N TYR A 164 8.76 -3.78 -8.62
CA TYR A 164 10.06 -3.16 -8.37
C TYR A 164 9.97 -2.08 -7.29
N GLY A 165 10.88 -2.13 -6.32
CA GLY A 165 10.94 -1.16 -5.23
C GLY A 165 12.27 -1.15 -4.51
N ILE A 166 12.27 -0.61 -3.29
CA ILE A 166 13.45 -0.50 -2.44
C ILE A 166 13.38 -1.50 -1.30
N ARG A 167 14.48 -2.21 -1.04
CA ARG A 167 14.65 -3.04 0.13
C ARG A 167 15.13 -2.19 1.30
N TYR A 168 14.18 -1.57 2.00
CA TYR A 168 14.55 -0.81 3.20
C TYR A 168 15.04 -1.76 4.30
N GLU A 169 16.17 -1.42 4.89
CA GLU A 169 16.78 -2.22 5.96
C GLU A 169 15.94 -2.16 7.25
N PHE A 170 15.35 -0.99 7.51
CA PHE A 170 14.44 -0.77 8.62
C PHE A 170 13.05 -0.41 8.08
N GLY A 171 12.01 -0.92 8.75
CA GLY A 171 10.64 -0.51 8.45
C GLY A 171 10.39 0.97 8.79
N ILE A 172 9.19 1.46 8.44
CA ILE A 172 8.84 2.88 8.60
C ILE A 172 9.12 3.39 10.01
N PHE A 173 8.68 2.77 11.04
CA PHE A 173 9.02 2.81 12.47
C PHE A 173 8.03 1.95 13.28
N ASN A 174 8.44 1.53 14.44
CA ASN A 174 7.56 0.94 15.44
C ASN A 174 6.98 2.08 16.30
N GLN A 175 5.64 2.20 16.32
CA GLN A 175 4.96 3.24 17.10
C GLN A 175 4.73 2.77 18.53
N GLN A 176 5.25 3.50 19.49
CA GLN A 176 4.92 3.39 20.91
C GLN A 176 4.09 4.60 21.34
N ILE A 177 3.26 4.40 22.36
CA ILE A 177 2.55 5.50 23.01
C ILE A 177 3.16 5.69 24.40
N GLN A 178 3.71 6.88 24.65
CA GLN A 178 4.28 7.29 25.93
C GLN A 178 3.61 8.58 26.36
N ASP A 179 3.03 8.60 27.54
CA ASP A 179 2.26 9.74 28.07
C ASP A 179 1.22 10.27 27.06
N GLY A 180 0.60 9.34 26.30
CA GLY A 180 -0.38 9.64 25.28
C GLY A 180 0.19 10.12 23.93
N TRP A 181 1.50 10.39 23.83
CA TRP A 181 2.17 10.82 22.62
C TRP A 181 2.72 9.64 21.79
N GLN A 182 2.72 9.81 20.48
CA GLN A 182 3.47 8.91 19.60
C GLN A 182 4.98 9.09 19.79
N VAL A 183 5.66 7.97 20.00
CA VAL A 183 7.12 7.88 20.01
C VAL A 183 7.55 6.86 18.97
N GLU A 184 8.43 7.27 18.07
CA GLU A 184 8.97 6.42 17.02
C GLU A 184 10.17 5.62 17.54
N LYS A 185 10.16 4.31 17.29
CA LYS A 185 11.28 3.40 17.53
C LYS A 185 11.69 2.72 16.23
N THR A 186 12.96 2.39 16.12
CA THR A 186 13.48 1.65 14.96
C THR A 186 12.75 0.33 14.79
N ASP A 187 12.25 0.09 13.58
CA ASP A 187 11.66 -1.19 13.19
C ASP A 187 12.69 -2.08 12.51
N ASN A 188 13.40 -2.86 13.32
CA ASN A 188 14.44 -3.80 12.85
C ASN A 188 13.81 -5.14 12.44
N TRP A 189 13.04 -5.14 11.37
CA TRP A 189 12.33 -6.33 10.89
C TRP A 189 13.24 -7.44 10.35
N LEU A 190 14.50 -7.11 9.99
CA LEU A 190 15.50 -8.04 9.47
C LEU A 190 16.41 -8.66 10.54
N VAL A 191 16.20 -8.37 11.82
CA VAL A 191 17.07 -8.86 12.92
C VAL A 191 17.31 -10.38 12.89
N ASN A 192 16.33 -11.16 12.45
CA ASN A 192 16.41 -12.61 12.30
C ASN A 192 16.54 -13.07 10.85
N GLY A 193 16.79 -12.14 9.91
CA GLY A 193 16.72 -12.38 8.46
C GLY A 193 15.30 -12.57 7.95
N ASN A 194 15.15 -12.60 6.64
CA ASN A 194 13.88 -12.77 5.96
C ASN A 194 13.86 -14.11 5.19
N PRO A 195 13.05 -15.11 5.58
CA PRO A 195 13.03 -16.40 4.89
C PRO A 195 12.42 -16.32 3.49
N TRP A 196 11.70 -15.26 3.15
CA TRP A 196 10.98 -15.12 1.89
C TRP A 196 11.84 -14.59 0.74
N GLU A 197 12.85 -13.78 1.05
CA GLU A 197 13.71 -13.18 0.03
C GLU A 197 14.88 -14.08 -0.36
N ILE A 198 15.35 -13.92 -1.60
CA ILE A 198 16.58 -14.53 -2.12
C ILE A 198 17.45 -13.41 -2.66
N ALA A 199 18.62 -13.23 -2.09
CA ALA A 199 19.62 -12.32 -2.62
C ALA A 199 20.13 -12.78 -3.99
N LYS A 200 20.24 -11.87 -4.93
CA LYS A 200 20.74 -12.07 -6.29
C LYS A 200 21.97 -11.18 -6.53
N PRO A 201 23.13 -11.48 -5.93
CA PRO A 201 24.31 -10.63 -6.06
C PRO A 201 24.86 -10.56 -7.50
N ASP A 202 24.52 -11.53 -8.32
CA ASP A 202 24.78 -11.57 -9.77
C ASP A 202 23.90 -10.57 -10.55
N VAL A 203 22.72 -10.23 -10.05
CA VAL A 203 21.83 -9.21 -10.62
C VAL A 203 22.09 -7.88 -9.91
N ASN A 204 22.99 -7.09 -10.50
CA ASN A 204 23.37 -5.81 -9.93
C ASN A 204 23.64 -4.76 -11.02
N TYR A 205 23.35 -3.50 -10.69
CA TYR A 205 23.48 -2.38 -11.61
C TYR A 205 24.19 -1.20 -10.95
N LEU A 206 24.95 -0.45 -11.76
CA LEU A 206 25.58 0.79 -11.33
C LEU A 206 24.63 1.96 -11.56
N VAL A 207 24.42 2.75 -10.52
CA VAL A 207 23.59 3.95 -10.55
C VAL A 207 24.48 5.17 -10.37
N LYS A 208 24.40 6.09 -11.31
CA LYS A 208 25.17 7.34 -11.32
C LYS A 208 24.46 8.40 -10.46
N TRP A 209 25.24 9.26 -9.80
CA TRP A 209 24.73 10.38 -9.01
C TRP A 209 25.69 11.57 -9.04
N GLY A 210 25.14 12.79 -9.19
CA GLY A 210 25.93 14.01 -9.28
C GLY A 210 26.84 14.07 -10.52
N GLY A 211 27.87 14.90 -10.48
CA GLY A 211 28.78 15.07 -11.60
C GLY A 211 28.26 16.03 -12.65
N TYR A 212 28.48 15.74 -13.93
CA TYR A 212 28.07 16.61 -15.03
C TYR A 212 27.78 15.82 -16.32
N ALA A 213 27.04 16.43 -17.23
CA ALA A 213 26.88 15.92 -18.59
C ALA A 213 28.04 16.43 -19.49
N GLU A 214 28.64 15.54 -20.23
CA GLU A 214 29.68 15.83 -21.21
C GLU A 214 29.11 15.59 -22.60
N HIS A 215 29.29 16.62 -23.47
CA HIS A 215 28.88 16.57 -24.87
C HIS A 215 30.11 16.32 -25.74
N TYR A 216 30.01 15.42 -26.67
CA TYR A 216 31.10 15.08 -27.58
C TYR A 216 30.56 14.69 -28.96
N THR A 217 31.41 14.75 -29.96
CA THR A 217 31.11 14.26 -31.31
C THR A 217 31.73 12.89 -31.46
N ASP A 218 30.93 11.88 -31.83
CA ASP A 218 31.40 10.52 -32.05
C ASP A 218 32.21 10.41 -33.38
N GLU A 219 32.79 9.23 -33.65
CA GLU A 219 33.56 8.99 -34.85
C GLU A 219 32.75 9.11 -36.15
N ALA A 220 31.42 8.98 -36.08
CA ALA A 220 30.51 9.16 -37.20
C ALA A 220 30.13 10.64 -37.44
N GLY A 221 30.56 11.56 -36.58
CA GLY A 221 30.24 12.97 -36.64
C GLY A 221 28.91 13.33 -35.98
N THR A 222 28.31 12.41 -35.21
CA THR A 222 27.05 12.62 -34.47
C THR A 222 27.35 13.22 -33.09
N GLU A 223 26.60 14.26 -32.70
CA GLU A 223 26.66 14.79 -31.34
C GLU A 223 26.05 13.78 -30.34
N ARG A 224 26.80 13.50 -29.30
CA ARG A 224 26.47 12.55 -28.25
C ARG A 224 26.65 13.19 -26.89
N SER A 225 25.98 12.62 -25.90
CA SER A 225 26.13 13.01 -24.49
C SER A 225 26.48 11.80 -23.64
N ARG A 226 27.29 12.04 -22.63
CA ARG A 226 27.53 11.04 -21.60
C ARG A 226 27.47 11.67 -20.21
N TRP A 227 26.92 10.95 -19.26
CA TRP A 227 26.92 11.40 -17.89
C TRP A 227 28.18 10.95 -17.16
N VAL A 228 29.03 11.90 -16.80
CA VAL A 228 30.20 11.68 -15.93
C VAL A 228 29.73 11.80 -14.49
N ALA A 229 29.63 10.67 -13.82
CA ALA A 229 29.10 10.63 -12.46
C ALA A 229 30.06 11.20 -11.44
N GLY A 230 29.57 11.96 -10.49
CA GLY A 230 30.33 12.35 -9.29
C GLY A 230 30.49 11.18 -8.31
N ARG A 231 29.51 10.27 -8.30
CA ARG A 231 29.48 9.07 -7.47
C ARG A 231 28.77 7.93 -8.19
N LEU A 232 29.21 6.71 -7.90
CA LEU A 232 28.54 5.48 -8.32
C LEU A 232 28.00 4.71 -7.10
N LEU A 233 26.77 4.22 -7.23
CA LEU A 233 26.14 3.32 -6.30
C LEU A 233 25.92 1.97 -6.99
N LYS A 234 25.97 0.88 -6.23
CA LYS A 234 25.67 -0.46 -6.73
C LYS A 234 24.33 -0.92 -6.18
N GLY A 235 23.35 -1.13 -7.05
CA GLY A 235 22.07 -1.75 -6.69
C GLY A 235 22.16 -3.26 -6.79
N VAL A 236 21.77 -3.97 -5.74
CA VAL A 236 21.74 -5.44 -5.67
C VAL A 236 20.30 -5.91 -5.49
N ALA A 237 19.87 -6.87 -6.32
CA ALA A 237 18.50 -7.37 -6.29
C ALA A 237 18.26 -8.38 -5.16
N TYR A 238 17.07 -8.31 -4.57
CA TYR A 238 16.50 -9.27 -3.64
C TYR A 238 15.10 -9.65 -4.12
N ASP A 239 14.93 -10.93 -4.49
CA ASP A 239 13.70 -11.46 -5.06
C ASP A 239 12.82 -12.10 -4.00
N THR A 240 11.55 -11.73 -3.95
CA THR A 240 10.52 -12.39 -3.13
C THR A 240 9.45 -12.96 -4.06
N PRO A 241 9.16 -14.29 -4.01
CA PRO A 241 8.12 -14.86 -4.84
C PRO A 241 6.73 -14.44 -4.37
N VAL A 242 5.82 -14.22 -5.31
CA VAL A 242 4.43 -13.82 -5.09
C VAL A 242 3.51 -14.85 -5.73
N GLN A 243 2.95 -15.73 -4.90
CA GLN A 243 2.12 -16.85 -5.33
C GLN A 243 0.68 -16.45 -5.59
N GLY A 244 0.12 -16.85 -6.73
CA GLY A 244 -1.30 -16.73 -7.04
C GLY A 244 -2.16 -17.78 -6.34
N TYR A 245 -3.42 -17.46 -6.06
CA TYR A 245 -4.35 -18.35 -5.37
C TYR A 245 -4.83 -19.49 -6.28
N GLY A 246 -4.51 -20.73 -5.89
CA GLY A 246 -4.98 -21.93 -6.55
C GLY A 246 -4.45 -22.14 -7.98
N VAL A 247 -3.44 -21.39 -8.40
CA VAL A 247 -2.80 -21.44 -9.71
C VAL A 247 -1.30 -21.73 -9.58
N ASN A 248 -0.66 -22.08 -10.69
CA ASN A 248 0.80 -22.31 -10.68
C ASN A 248 1.60 -21.03 -10.91
N THR A 249 0.96 -19.94 -11.30
CA THR A 249 1.64 -18.66 -11.51
C THR A 249 2.22 -18.13 -10.20
N CYS A 250 3.51 -17.87 -10.23
CA CYS A 250 4.26 -17.26 -9.15
C CYS A 250 5.11 -16.13 -9.73
N ASN A 251 4.68 -14.90 -9.50
CA ASN A 251 5.38 -13.68 -9.90
C ASN A 251 6.51 -13.35 -8.93
N VAL A 252 7.19 -12.23 -9.12
CA VAL A 252 8.31 -11.80 -8.28
C VAL A 252 8.16 -10.34 -7.87
N LEU A 253 8.56 -10.07 -6.64
CA LEU A 253 8.84 -8.72 -6.12
C LEU A 253 10.35 -8.60 -5.99
N THR A 254 10.97 -7.76 -6.82
CA THR A 254 12.40 -7.45 -6.80
C THR A 254 12.63 -6.13 -6.07
N LEU A 255 13.30 -6.19 -4.94
CA LEU A 255 13.64 -5.03 -4.14
C LEU A 255 15.14 -4.75 -4.22
N TRP A 256 15.50 -3.48 -4.44
CA TRP A 256 16.88 -3.05 -4.61
C TRP A 256 17.51 -2.62 -3.29
N SER A 257 18.71 -3.13 -2.99
CA SER A 257 19.55 -2.71 -1.87
C SER A 257 20.77 -1.98 -2.40
N ALA A 258 21.02 -0.77 -1.89
CA ALA A 258 22.19 0.01 -2.26
C ALA A 258 23.44 -0.47 -1.53
N ARG A 259 24.57 -0.56 -2.27
CA ARG A 259 25.88 -0.94 -1.80
C ARG A 259 26.93 0.01 -2.38
N ALA A 260 28.09 0.09 -1.73
CA ALA A 260 29.25 0.72 -2.35
C ALA A 260 29.78 -0.13 -3.51
N VAL A 261 30.40 0.51 -4.50
CA VAL A 261 31.13 -0.20 -5.57
C VAL A 261 32.36 -0.89 -4.98
N GLU A 262 33.09 -0.13 -4.14
CA GLU A 262 34.17 -0.65 -3.30
C GLU A 262 33.76 -0.50 -1.84
N SER A 263 33.45 -1.62 -1.17
CA SER A 263 32.91 -1.61 0.19
C SER A 263 33.97 -1.31 1.26
N PHE A 264 35.26 -1.39 0.90
CA PHE A 264 36.34 -1.27 1.87
C PHE A 264 37.60 -0.68 1.25
N ALA A 265 38.01 0.50 1.73
CA ALA A 265 39.24 1.14 1.30
C ALA A 265 40.45 0.61 2.13
N LEU A 266 41.09 -0.46 1.63
CA LEU A 266 42.20 -1.14 2.32
C LEU A 266 43.39 -0.21 2.60
N GLU A 267 43.65 0.75 1.73
CA GLU A 267 44.73 1.73 1.92
C GLU A 267 44.46 2.64 3.14
N ALA A 268 43.26 3.16 3.25
CA ALA A 268 42.84 3.96 4.42
C ALA A 268 42.92 3.15 5.71
N PHE A 269 42.46 1.89 5.69
CA PHE A 269 42.55 0.97 6.83
C PHE A 269 43.99 0.75 7.26
N ASN A 270 44.90 0.47 6.32
CA ASN A 270 46.32 0.23 6.59
C ASN A 270 47.06 1.47 7.12
N THR A 271 46.58 2.68 6.87
CA THR A 271 47.10 3.94 7.41
C THR A 271 46.48 4.32 8.76
N GLY A 272 45.52 3.50 9.29
CA GLY A 272 44.88 3.70 10.58
C GLY A 272 43.61 4.55 10.53
N ASP A 273 43.17 4.97 9.36
CA ASP A 273 41.88 5.68 9.19
C ASP A 273 40.72 4.69 8.97
N TYR A 274 40.29 4.06 10.06
CA TYR A 274 39.27 3.00 10.01
C TYR A 274 37.88 3.50 9.63
N TYR A 275 37.54 4.76 9.95
CA TYR A 275 36.24 5.34 9.54
C TYR A 275 36.19 5.63 8.04
N LYS A 276 37.27 6.22 7.52
CA LYS A 276 37.39 6.47 6.09
C LYS A 276 37.39 5.17 5.26
N ALA A 277 37.92 4.09 5.84
CA ALA A 277 37.92 2.78 5.19
C ALA A 277 36.51 2.23 4.87
N VAL A 278 35.46 2.64 5.58
CA VAL A 278 34.06 2.22 5.42
C VAL A 278 33.12 3.36 5.05
N GLU A 279 33.60 4.56 4.82
CA GLU A 279 32.78 5.76 4.56
C GLU A 279 31.88 5.60 3.34
N ASP A 280 32.41 5.04 2.25
CA ASP A 280 31.65 4.81 1.02
C ASP A 280 30.57 3.73 1.20
N GLU A 281 30.86 2.68 2.00
CA GLU A 281 29.89 1.67 2.36
C GLU A 281 28.71 2.29 3.12
N VAL A 282 29.02 3.00 4.23
CA VAL A 282 27.98 3.63 5.08
C VAL A 282 27.12 4.60 4.28
N THR A 283 27.76 5.45 3.45
CA THR A 283 27.03 6.45 2.67
C THR A 283 26.16 5.81 1.58
N SER A 284 26.67 4.75 0.93
CA SER A 284 25.88 4.02 -0.10
C SER A 284 24.71 3.27 0.52
N GLU A 285 24.91 2.56 1.61
CA GLU A 285 23.86 1.81 2.29
C GLU A 285 22.77 2.73 2.88
N THR A 286 23.11 3.97 3.26
CA THR A 286 22.14 4.95 3.78
C THR A 286 20.98 5.18 2.81
N VAL A 287 21.21 5.04 1.50
CA VAL A 287 20.16 5.20 0.49
C VAL A 287 18.96 4.27 0.71
N THR A 288 19.20 3.05 1.18
CA THR A 288 18.14 2.06 1.40
C THR A 288 17.92 1.71 2.87
N LYS A 289 18.32 2.60 3.82
CA LYS A 289 18.15 2.34 5.25
C LYS A 289 16.68 2.44 5.68
N VAL A 290 16.00 3.56 5.41
CA VAL A 290 14.65 3.85 5.91
C VAL A 290 13.80 4.51 4.83
N ILE A 291 12.52 4.14 4.79
CA ILE A 291 11.51 4.77 3.94
C ILE A 291 11.17 6.18 4.46
N TYR A 292 10.95 7.11 3.57
CA TYR A 292 10.53 8.49 3.86
C TYR A 292 11.44 9.19 4.88
N PRO A 293 12.71 9.49 4.52
CA PRO A 293 13.52 10.37 5.34
C PRO A 293 12.78 11.69 5.58
N ASN A 294 13.01 12.31 6.75
CA ASN A 294 12.45 13.63 7.02
C ASN A 294 12.90 14.61 5.93
N ASP A 295 11.98 15.21 5.21
CA ASP A 295 12.22 16.10 4.07
C ASP A 295 12.10 17.61 4.42
N GLU A 296 12.01 17.96 5.69
CA GLU A 296 12.17 19.33 6.13
C GLU A 296 13.60 19.86 5.86
N PRO A 297 14.67 19.12 6.24
CA PRO A 297 16.03 19.48 5.86
C PRO A 297 16.30 19.17 4.38
N GLU A 298 17.12 20.00 3.74
CA GLU A 298 17.55 19.78 2.35
C GLU A 298 18.21 18.41 2.13
N ALA A 299 19.02 17.95 3.08
CA ALA A 299 19.66 16.64 3.04
C ALA A 299 18.65 15.49 2.94
N GLY A 300 17.51 15.62 3.61
CA GLY A 300 16.44 14.63 3.54
C GLY A 300 15.72 14.65 2.19
N LYS A 301 15.47 15.83 1.62
CA LYS A 301 14.94 15.98 0.25
C LYS A 301 15.88 15.34 -0.77
N ARG A 302 17.18 15.61 -0.67
CA ARG A 302 18.23 15.06 -1.54
C ARG A 302 18.30 13.52 -1.42
N LEU A 303 18.21 12.97 -0.23
CA LEU A 303 18.18 11.53 0.00
C LEU A 303 16.91 10.89 -0.61
N ARG A 304 15.76 11.53 -0.47
CA ARG A 304 14.50 11.06 -1.07
C ARG A 304 14.55 11.04 -2.61
N LEU A 305 15.11 12.09 -3.22
CA LEU A 305 15.34 12.12 -4.68
C LEU A 305 16.29 11.01 -5.11
N LEU A 306 17.37 10.79 -4.34
CA LEU A 306 18.33 9.70 -4.60
C LEU A 306 17.67 8.32 -4.49
N GLN A 307 16.82 8.08 -3.49
CA GLN A 307 16.08 6.84 -3.35
C GLN A 307 15.20 6.55 -4.58
N GLN A 308 14.47 7.56 -5.06
CA GLN A 308 13.62 7.45 -6.24
C GLN A 308 14.43 7.14 -7.50
N HIS A 309 15.50 7.91 -7.76
CA HIS A 309 16.37 7.65 -8.91
C HIS A 309 17.04 6.27 -8.83
N PHE A 310 17.51 5.90 -7.64
CA PHE A 310 18.21 4.64 -7.42
C PHE A 310 17.37 3.42 -7.82
N PHE A 311 16.14 3.28 -7.26
CA PHE A 311 15.35 2.10 -7.58
C PHE A 311 14.81 2.11 -9.02
N VAL A 312 14.51 3.29 -9.55
CA VAL A 312 14.07 3.45 -10.93
C VAL A 312 15.18 3.04 -11.91
N SER A 313 16.38 3.54 -11.71
CA SER A 313 17.52 3.24 -12.58
C SER A 313 17.88 1.75 -12.56
N CYS A 314 17.94 1.13 -11.37
CA CYS A 314 18.13 -0.31 -11.24
C CYS A 314 17.05 -1.11 -11.96
N SER A 315 15.79 -0.71 -11.82
CA SER A 315 14.66 -1.41 -12.41
C SER A 315 14.64 -1.33 -13.94
N LEU A 316 14.88 -0.14 -14.49
CA LEU A 316 14.93 0.04 -15.95
C LEU A 316 16.14 -0.67 -16.57
N GLN A 317 17.31 -0.62 -15.92
CA GLN A 317 18.49 -1.38 -16.38
C GLN A 317 18.19 -2.88 -16.36
N HIS A 318 17.50 -3.40 -15.33
CA HIS A 318 17.10 -4.81 -15.27
C HIS A 318 16.11 -5.17 -16.38
N ILE A 319 15.10 -4.33 -16.65
CA ILE A 319 14.16 -4.56 -17.76
C ILE A 319 14.89 -4.60 -19.09
N LEU A 320 15.82 -3.67 -19.36
CA LEU A 320 16.62 -3.67 -20.59
C LEU A 320 17.57 -4.88 -20.67
N HIS A 321 18.11 -5.34 -19.54
CA HIS A 321 18.93 -6.57 -19.51
C HIS A 321 18.10 -7.81 -19.86
N ILE A 322 16.86 -7.91 -19.34
CA ILE A 322 15.95 -9.00 -19.72
C ILE A 322 15.63 -8.92 -21.22
N MET A 323 15.49 -7.72 -21.80
CA MET A 323 15.32 -7.55 -23.25
C MET A 323 16.53 -8.04 -24.04
N ASP A 324 17.75 -7.79 -23.57
CA ASP A 324 18.97 -8.27 -24.22
C ASP A 324 19.10 -9.80 -24.19
N ASP A 325 18.58 -10.45 -23.13
CA ASP A 325 18.58 -11.90 -22.99
C ASP A 325 17.50 -12.59 -23.85
N LEU A 326 16.50 -11.85 -24.33
CA LEU A 326 15.50 -12.34 -25.26
C LEU A 326 16.10 -12.37 -26.67
N ALA A 327 16.50 -13.55 -27.14
CA ALA A 327 17.36 -13.80 -28.30
C ALA A 327 16.91 -13.13 -29.63
N ASP A 328 15.64 -12.71 -29.75
CA ASP A 328 15.07 -12.15 -30.97
C ASP A 328 14.40 -10.76 -30.76
N ALA A 329 14.53 -10.13 -29.56
CA ALA A 329 13.88 -8.86 -29.25
C ALA A 329 14.87 -7.71 -29.19
N GLY A 330 14.73 -6.71 -30.07
CA GLY A 330 15.47 -5.46 -29.99
C GLY A 330 14.82 -4.47 -29.02
N VAL A 331 15.56 -3.51 -28.53
CA VAL A 331 15.07 -2.46 -27.61
C VAL A 331 13.85 -1.69 -28.15
N ARG A 332 13.65 -1.71 -29.46
CA ARG A 332 12.46 -1.13 -30.14
C ARG A 332 11.14 -1.83 -29.81
N GLU A 333 11.23 -3.12 -29.42
CA GLU A 333 10.07 -3.90 -29.01
C GLU A 333 9.77 -3.78 -27.50
N LEU A 334 10.43 -2.86 -26.80
CA LEU A 334 10.20 -2.68 -25.36
C LEU A 334 8.72 -2.50 -25.01
N PRO A 335 7.91 -1.65 -25.70
CA PRO A 335 6.50 -1.48 -25.36
C PRO A 335 5.63 -2.72 -25.59
N GLU A 336 6.04 -3.60 -26.51
CA GLU A 336 5.35 -4.87 -26.79
C GLU A 336 5.68 -5.95 -25.78
N ARG A 337 6.83 -5.85 -25.11
CA ARG A 337 7.31 -6.83 -24.12
C ARG A 337 7.09 -6.44 -22.68
N PHE A 338 7.08 -5.14 -22.39
CA PHE A 338 6.89 -4.62 -21.04
C PHE A 338 5.90 -3.48 -20.99
N ALA A 339 5.03 -3.51 -19.99
CA ALA A 339 4.20 -2.39 -19.58
C ALA A 339 4.68 -1.92 -18.21
N VAL A 340 5.14 -0.70 -18.09
CA VAL A 340 5.71 -0.16 -16.86
C VAL A 340 4.72 0.82 -16.22
N GLN A 341 4.22 0.50 -15.03
CA GLN A 341 3.28 1.35 -14.31
C GLN A 341 3.99 2.18 -13.23
N LEU A 342 3.80 3.48 -13.30
CA LEU A 342 4.28 4.44 -12.31
C LEU A 342 3.25 4.59 -11.20
N ASN A 343 3.57 4.07 -10.00
CA ASN A 343 2.70 4.17 -8.84
C ASN A 343 2.96 5.48 -8.10
N ASP A 344 2.15 6.49 -8.38
CA ASP A 344 2.30 7.88 -8.01
C ASP A 344 3.49 8.58 -8.70
N THR A 345 3.91 9.75 -8.18
CA THR A 345 5.03 10.53 -8.71
C THR A 345 6.40 10.01 -8.27
N HIS A 346 6.46 9.12 -7.28
CA HIS A 346 7.72 8.59 -6.76
C HIS A 346 8.65 7.99 -7.83
N PRO A 347 8.15 7.23 -8.81
CA PRO A 347 8.97 6.74 -9.93
C PRO A 347 8.95 7.64 -11.16
N ALA A 348 8.41 8.85 -11.13
CA ALA A 348 8.26 9.72 -12.32
C ALA A 348 9.56 10.03 -13.06
N ILE A 349 10.69 10.00 -12.34
CA ILE A 349 12.02 10.16 -12.96
C ILE A 349 12.33 9.07 -14.00
N ALA A 350 11.56 7.97 -14.01
CA ALA A 350 11.68 6.89 -14.98
C ALA A 350 11.56 7.37 -16.43
N VAL A 351 10.77 8.42 -16.67
CA VAL A 351 10.61 9.02 -18.01
C VAL A 351 11.96 9.53 -18.52
N ALA A 352 12.65 10.31 -17.71
CA ALA A 352 13.96 10.85 -18.09
C ALA A 352 15.07 9.79 -18.05
N GLU A 353 15.01 8.84 -17.13
CA GLU A 353 16.01 7.76 -17.04
C GLU A 353 15.91 6.79 -18.19
N LEU A 354 14.72 6.40 -18.63
CA LEU A 354 14.57 5.54 -19.79
C LEU A 354 15.10 6.22 -21.05
N LEU A 355 14.75 7.49 -21.27
CA LEU A 355 15.30 8.28 -22.37
C LEU A 355 16.82 8.33 -22.34
N ARG A 356 17.42 8.60 -21.17
CA ARG A 356 18.87 8.60 -21.00
C ARG A 356 19.48 7.25 -21.41
N LEU A 357 18.90 6.15 -20.93
CA LEU A 357 19.38 4.80 -21.28
C LEU A 357 19.26 4.51 -22.77
N LEU A 358 18.15 4.91 -23.40
CA LEU A 358 17.92 4.70 -24.83
C LEU A 358 18.83 5.58 -25.70
N ILE A 359 19.01 6.86 -25.37
CA ILE A 359 19.79 7.81 -26.19
C ILE A 359 21.28 7.66 -25.89
N ASP A 360 21.70 7.74 -24.62
CA ASP A 360 23.11 7.82 -24.26
C ASP A 360 23.82 6.46 -24.29
N GLU A 361 23.09 5.37 -23.96
CA GLU A 361 23.68 4.02 -23.82
C GLU A 361 23.32 3.07 -24.98
N ARG A 362 22.11 3.24 -25.57
CA ARG A 362 21.64 2.43 -26.72
C ARG A 362 21.76 3.17 -28.05
N HIS A 363 22.09 4.47 -28.01
CA HIS A 363 22.34 5.32 -29.18
C HIS A 363 21.13 5.46 -30.14
N LEU A 364 19.90 5.39 -29.63
CA LEU A 364 18.70 5.68 -30.39
C LEU A 364 18.60 7.18 -30.66
N ASP A 365 17.90 7.53 -31.75
CA ASP A 365 17.52 8.92 -32.00
C ASP A 365 16.44 9.36 -31.01
N TRP A 366 16.38 10.67 -30.77
CA TRP A 366 15.46 11.25 -29.78
C TRP A 366 14.00 10.86 -30.02
N ASP A 367 13.52 11.02 -31.26
CA ASP A 367 12.09 10.81 -31.58
C ASP A 367 11.71 9.34 -31.37
N GLU A 368 12.54 8.41 -31.81
CA GLU A 368 12.35 6.98 -31.60
C GLU A 368 12.39 6.62 -30.11
N ALA A 369 13.36 7.15 -29.36
CA ALA A 369 13.47 6.90 -27.91
C ALA A 369 12.28 7.48 -27.15
N TRP A 370 11.73 8.63 -27.58
CA TRP A 370 10.55 9.25 -26.99
C TRP A 370 9.29 8.42 -27.21
N ASP A 371 9.06 7.96 -28.45
CA ASP A 371 7.92 7.11 -28.80
C ASP A 371 7.92 5.80 -27.97
N ILE A 372 9.08 5.15 -27.84
CA ILE A 372 9.25 3.96 -26.99
C ILE A 372 8.94 4.30 -25.52
N THR A 373 9.46 5.42 -25.02
CA THR A 373 9.28 5.85 -23.62
C THR A 373 7.80 6.05 -23.31
N VAL A 374 7.10 6.85 -24.10
CA VAL A 374 5.68 7.14 -23.89
C VAL A 374 4.82 5.87 -24.01
N ALA A 375 5.10 5.02 -25.00
CA ALA A 375 4.37 3.76 -25.17
C ALA A 375 4.60 2.73 -24.04
N THR A 376 5.68 2.87 -23.29
CA THR A 376 6.04 1.94 -22.19
C THR A 376 5.37 2.30 -20.88
N PHE A 377 5.17 3.61 -20.59
CA PHE A 377 4.71 4.05 -19.27
C PHE A 377 3.21 4.30 -19.18
N GLY A 378 2.62 3.86 -18.04
CA GLY A 378 1.36 4.33 -17.52
C GLY A 378 1.58 5.03 -16.18
N TYR A 379 0.79 6.05 -15.86
CA TYR A 379 0.87 6.82 -14.63
C TYR A 379 -0.44 6.77 -13.84
N THR A 380 -0.36 6.36 -12.57
CA THR A 380 -1.47 6.41 -11.62
C THR A 380 -1.23 7.56 -10.64
N ASN A 381 -2.17 8.51 -10.57
CA ASN A 381 -2.19 9.56 -9.56
C ASN A 381 -2.95 9.09 -8.31
N HIS A 382 -2.40 9.34 -7.13
CA HIS A 382 -2.99 8.95 -5.84
C HIS A 382 -3.37 10.11 -4.93
N THR A 383 -3.21 11.37 -5.39
CA THR A 383 -3.51 12.54 -4.56
C THR A 383 -4.01 13.73 -5.36
N LEU A 384 -4.92 14.50 -4.75
CA LEU A 384 -5.36 15.80 -5.26
C LEU A 384 -4.82 16.96 -4.40
N LEU A 385 -4.12 16.66 -3.31
CA LEU A 385 -3.53 17.69 -2.45
C LEU A 385 -2.34 18.33 -3.16
N PRO A 386 -2.38 19.64 -3.48
CA PRO A 386 -1.30 20.31 -4.20
C PRO A 386 0.06 20.20 -3.49
N GLU A 387 0.05 20.24 -2.17
CA GLU A 387 1.25 20.10 -1.34
C GLU A 387 1.87 18.69 -1.37
N ALA A 388 1.09 17.69 -1.78
CA ALA A 388 1.55 16.29 -1.91
C ALA A 388 2.00 15.95 -3.35
N LEU A 389 1.82 16.87 -4.32
CA LEU A 389 2.38 16.72 -5.65
C LEU A 389 3.87 17.08 -5.61
N GLU A 390 4.72 16.11 -5.87
CA GLU A 390 6.16 16.26 -5.72
C GLU A 390 6.74 17.29 -6.69
N THR A 391 7.49 18.21 -6.12
CA THR A 391 8.34 19.16 -6.87
C THR A 391 9.76 19.14 -6.30
N TRP A 392 10.75 19.23 -7.17
CA TRP A 392 12.14 19.25 -6.75
C TRP A 392 12.79 20.57 -7.12
N PRO A 393 13.45 21.27 -6.16
CA PRO A 393 14.19 22.50 -6.45
C PRO A 393 15.17 22.28 -7.60
N LEU A 394 15.17 23.19 -8.56
CA LEU A 394 15.96 23.05 -9.80
C LEU A 394 17.46 22.97 -9.52
N GLU A 395 17.95 23.75 -8.55
CA GLU A 395 19.35 23.72 -8.11
C GLU A 395 19.76 22.35 -7.59
N MET A 396 18.98 21.80 -6.65
CA MET A 396 19.20 20.44 -6.12
C MET A 396 19.17 19.40 -7.23
N PHE A 397 18.23 19.53 -8.17
CA PHE A 397 18.09 18.59 -9.27
C PHE A 397 19.28 18.66 -10.23
N SER A 398 19.77 19.87 -10.57
CA SER A 398 20.92 20.09 -11.44
C SER A 398 22.22 19.53 -10.87
N GLU A 399 22.44 19.64 -9.56
CA GLU A 399 23.59 19.07 -8.88
C GLU A 399 23.52 17.54 -8.79
N SER A 400 22.32 16.99 -8.60
CA SER A 400 22.10 15.58 -8.35
C SER A 400 21.96 14.74 -9.62
N LEU A 401 21.23 15.26 -10.62
CA LEU A 401 20.84 14.58 -11.84
C LEU A 401 21.02 15.48 -13.08
N PRO A 402 22.23 15.97 -13.34
CA PRO A 402 22.47 16.99 -14.38
C PRO A 402 22.00 16.53 -15.75
N ARG A 403 22.27 15.28 -16.15
CA ARG A 403 21.87 14.78 -17.48
C ARG A 403 20.34 14.61 -17.59
N HIS A 404 19.66 14.19 -16.51
CA HIS A 404 18.20 14.12 -16.50
C HIS A 404 17.57 15.50 -16.63
N LEU A 405 18.17 16.51 -16.02
CA LEU A 405 17.67 17.88 -16.16
C LEU A 405 17.73 18.37 -17.60
N GLU A 406 18.82 18.11 -18.34
CA GLU A 406 18.92 18.45 -19.78
C GLU A 406 17.83 17.72 -20.58
N ILE A 407 17.60 16.44 -20.30
CA ILE A 407 16.56 15.65 -20.96
C ILE A 407 15.17 16.22 -20.64
N ILE A 408 14.91 16.59 -19.37
CA ILE A 408 13.63 17.18 -18.96
C ILE A 408 13.41 18.54 -19.64
N TYR A 409 14.45 19.37 -19.80
CA TYR A 409 14.35 20.63 -20.54
C TYR A 409 13.97 20.39 -22.00
N GLU A 410 14.58 19.40 -22.65
CA GLU A 410 14.23 19.06 -24.03
C GLU A 410 12.82 18.50 -24.17
N ILE A 411 12.39 17.61 -23.25
CA ILE A 411 11.00 17.13 -23.19
C ILE A 411 10.05 18.33 -23.05
N ASN A 412 10.35 19.23 -22.11
CA ASN A 412 9.51 20.40 -21.85
C ASN A 412 9.44 21.34 -23.04
N HIS A 413 10.56 21.56 -23.73
CA HIS A 413 10.62 22.40 -24.93
C HIS A 413 9.71 21.86 -26.04
N ARG A 414 9.88 20.59 -26.41
CA ARG A 414 9.08 19.92 -27.45
C ARG A 414 7.60 19.86 -27.07
N PHE A 415 7.30 19.49 -25.86
CA PHE A 415 5.93 19.45 -25.34
C PHE A 415 5.25 20.82 -25.38
N LEU A 416 5.93 21.89 -24.98
CA LEU A 416 5.36 23.23 -25.01
C LEU A 416 5.17 23.75 -26.45
N ASP A 417 5.94 23.27 -27.43
CA ASP A 417 5.71 23.55 -28.85
C ASP A 417 4.42 22.88 -29.33
N GLU A 418 4.12 21.65 -28.91
CA GLU A 418 2.82 21.00 -29.17
C GLU A 418 1.66 21.78 -28.54
N VAL A 419 1.82 22.23 -27.29
CA VAL A 419 0.81 23.07 -26.61
C VAL A 419 0.57 24.36 -27.37
N ARG A 420 1.63 25.06 -27.82
CA ARG A 420 1.52 26.27 -28.64
C ARG A 420 0.77 26.04 -29.95
N ALA A 421 1.04 24.91 -30.59
CA ALA A 421 0.38 24.53 -31.84
C ALA A 421 -1.12 24.26 -31.64
N LYS A 422 -1.49 23.58 -30.55
CA LYS A 422 -2.88 23.23 -30.26
C LYS A 422 -3.70 24.39 -29.67
N PHE A 423 -3.05 25.27 -28.86
CA PHE A 423 -3.69 26.39 -28.15
C PHE A 423 -2.94 27.70 -28.44
N PRO A 424 -3.00 28.23 -29.68
CA PRO A 424 -2.24 29.41 -30.09
C PRO A 424 -2.66 30.64 -29.30
N GLY A 425 -1.69 31.37 -28.74
CA GLY A 425 -1.89 32.60 -27.99
C GLY A 425 -2.21 32.45 -26.50
N ASP A 426 -2.35 31.21 -25.98
CA ASP A 426 -2.60 30.96 -24.56
C ASP A 426 -1.27 30.79 -23.77
N GLY A 427 -0.63 31.95 -23.47
CA GLY A 427 0.61 32.00 -22.71
C GLY A 427 0.47 31.50 -21.26
N ASP A 428 -0.69 31.68 -20.64
CA ASP A 428 -0.95 31.21 -19.27
C ASP A 428 -1.02 29.69 -19.23
N ARG A 429 -1.58 29.05 -20.23
CA ARG A 429 -1.61 27.59 -20.36
C ARG A 429 -0.21 27.02 -20.47
N LEU A 430 0.66 27.64 -21.30
CA LEU A 430 2.07 27.23 -21.41
C LEU A 430 2.76 27.23 -20.03
N ARG A 431 2.53 28.26 -19.23
CA ARG A 431 3.09 28.36 -17.88
C ARG A 431 2.53 27.28 -16.94
N ARG A 432 1.21 27.04 -16.97
CA ARG A 432 0.58 26.03 -16.13
C ARG A 432 1.01 24.62 -16.50
N MET A 433 1.15 24.31 -17.78
CA MET A 433 1.50 22.97 -18.27
C MET A 433 3.01 22.68 -18.23
N SER A 434 3.88 23.71 -18.18
CA SER A 434 5.32 23.52 -18.12
C SER A 434 5.73 22.51 -17.03
N ILE A 435 6.63 21.59 -17.38
CA ILE A 435 7.26 20.64 -16.43
C ILE A 435 8.17 21.41 -15.46
N ILE A 436 8.72 22.55 -15.92
CA ILE A 436 9.52 23.46 -15.08
C ILE A 436 8.60 24.52 -14.50
N GLY A 437 8.44 24.53 -13.18
CA GLY A 437 7.76 25.59 -12.46
C GLY A 437 8.66 26.79 -12.27
N GLU A 438 8.15 27.98 -12.59
CA GLU A 438 8.90 29.23 -12.47
C GLU A 438 8.24 30.23 -11.50
N ASP A 439 7.14 29.86 -10.90
CA ASP A 439 6.43 30.67 -9.88
C ASP A 439 7.20 30.57 -8.55
N GLY A 440 7.98 31.58 -8.21
CA GLY A 440 8.87 31.58 -7.04
C GLY A 440 10.18 30.85 -7.27
N ASN A 441 10.53 29.90 -6.41
CA ASN A 441 11.73 29.07 -6.61
C ASN A 441 11.49 28.07 -7.75
N LYS A 442 12.35 28.09 -8.77
CA LYS A 442 12.25 27.15 -9.90
C LYS A 442 12.31 25.70 -9.44
N ASN A 443 11.45 24.87 -10.00
CA ASN A 443 11.34 23.47 -9.62
C ASN A 443 10.95 22.57 -10.82
N VAL A 444 11.18 21.28 -10.68
CA VAL A 444 10.70 20.23 -11.59
C VAL A 444 9.40 19.68 -11.04
N ARG A 445 8.32 19.73 -11.82
CA ARG A 445 6.98 19.22 -11.47
C ARG A 445 6.85 17.76 -11.88
N MET A 446 6.95 16.85 -10.93
CA MET A 446 7.03 15.41 -11.24
C MET A 446 5.71 14.83 -11.78
N ALA A 447 4.56 15.31 -11.34
CA ALA A 447 3.28 14.90 -11.90
C ALA A 447 3.13 15.30 -13.38
N HIS A 448 3.66 16.47 -13.77
CA HIS A 448 3.68 16.91 -15.16
C HIS A 448 4.61 16.03 -16.00
N LEU A 449 5.81 15.72 -15.50
CA LEU A 449 6.75 14.82 -16.17
C LEU A 449 6.12 13.44 -16.40
N ALA A 450 5.50 12.85 -15.38
CA ALA A 450 4.82 11.56 -15.48
C ALA A 450 3.67 11.60 -16.49
N THR A 451 2.87 12.67 -16.49
CA THR A 451 1.73 12.85 -17.40
C THR A 451 2.18 12.98 -18.85
N VAL A 452 3.21 13.77 -19.12
CA VAL A 452 3.73 13.97 -20.49
C VAL A 452 4.38 12.70 -21.02
N GLY A 453 5.11 11.97 -20.17
CA GLY A 453 5.84 10.75 -20.52
C GLY A 453 5.03 9.44 -20.47
N SER A 454 3.70 9.49 -20.31
CA SER A 454 2.87 8.29 -20.21
C SER A 454 1.74 8.28 -21.24
N HIS A 455 1.47 7.10 -21.84
CA HIS A 455 0.36 6.93 -22.78
C HIS A 455 -0.99 6.82 -22.09
N ALA A 456 -1.02 6.48 -20.79
CA ALA A 456 -2.24 6.33 -20.00
C ALA A 456 -2.07 6.96 -18.62
N ILE A 457 -3.07 7.72 -18.19
CA ILE A 457 -3.15 8.37 -16.88
C ILE A 457 -4.45 7.94 -16.22
N ASN A 458 -4.40 7.51 -14.96
CA ASN A 458 -5.61 7.18 -14.24
C ASN A 458 -5.66 7.74 -12.83
N GLY A 459 -6.90 8.05 -12.40
CA GLY A 459 -7.25 8.21 -11.00
C GLY A 459 -7.66 6.87 -10.38
N VAL A 460 -7.97 6.87 -9.08
CA VAL A 460 -8.15 5.65 -8.27
C VAL A 460 -9.54 5.51 -7.63
N ALA A 461 -10.46 6.39 -7.98
CA ALA A 461 -11.91 6.34 -7.75
C ALA A 461 -12.60 7.25 -8.75
N ALA A 462 -13.89 7.06 -9.01
CA ALA A 462 -14.64 7.85 -10.00
C ALA A 462 -14.55 9.35 -9.70
N LEU A 463 -14.91 9.77 -8.49
CA LEU A 463 -14.83 11.17 -8.05
C LEU A 463 -13.40 11.72 -8.17
N HIS A 464 -12.40 10.97 -7.75
CA HIS A 464 -10.99 11.37 -7.86
C HIS A 464 -10.58 11.61 -9.31
N SER A 465 -10.96 10.70 -10.21
CA SER A 465 -10.65 10.80 -11.63
C SER A 465 -11.32 12.02 -12.27
N ASP A 466 -12.54 12.35 -11.86
CA ASP A 466 -13.25 13.53 -12.35
C ASP A 466 -12.62 14.82 -11.81
N LEU A 467 -12.25 14.87 -10.53
CA LEU A 467 -11.53 16.01 -9.95
C LEU A 467 -10.13 16.20 -10.58
N LEU A 468 -9.43 15.09 -10.87
CA LEU A 468 -8.13 15.15 -11.55
C LEU A 468 -8.25 15.81 -12.93
N LYS A 469 -9.28 15.46 -13.71
CA LYS A 469 -9.60 16.06 -15.01
C LYS A 469 -10.11 17.50 -14.92
N ALA A 470 -10.83 17.83 -13.85
CA ALA A 470 -11.43 19.15 -13.68
C ALA A 470 -10.46 20.19 -13.05
N SER A 471 -9.44 19.75 -12.32
CA SER A 471 -8.54 20.62 -11.56
C SER A 471 -7.06 20.36 -11.85
N VAL A 472 -6.45 19.38 -11.20
CA VAL A 472 -5.00 19.16 -11.13
C VAL A 472 -4.35 18.98 -12.50
N LEU A 473 -4.95 18.18 -13.36
CA LEU A 473 -4.45 17.88 -14.72
C LEU A 473 -5.43 18.33 -15.80
N LYS A 474 -6.25 19.34 -15.52
CA LYS A 474 -7.26 19.86 -16.45
C LYS A 474 -6.69 20.20 -17.83
N ASP A 475 -5.63 21.01 -17.88
CA ASP A 475 -5.03 21.43 -19.16
C ASP A 475 -4.47 20.23 -19.94
N PHE A 476 -3.96 19.20 -19.25
CA PHE A 476 -3.48 17.96 -19.87
C PHE A 476 -4.65 17.08 -20.36
N TYR A 477 -5.75 17.04 -19.60
CA TYR A 477 -6.96 16.36 -20.05
C TYR A 477 -7.54 17.02 -21.33
N GLU A 478 -7.57 18.35 -21.39
CA GLU A 478 -7.96 19.08 -22.61
C GLU A 478 -6.99 18.84 -23.78
N MET A 479 -5.71 18.56 -23.48
CA MET A 479 -4.69 18.22 -24.47
C MET A 479 -4.88 16.79 -25.01
N TRP A 480 -5.10 15.80 -24.16
CA TRP A 480 -5.16 14.38 -24.49
C TRP A 480 -6.26 13.65 -23.68
N PRO A 481 -7.55 13.91 -23.96
CA PRO A 481 -8.64 13.31 -23.18
C PRO A 481 -8.64 11.78 -23.22
N GLU A 482 -8.16 11.19 -24.31
CA GLU A 482 -8.09 9.74 -24.53
C GLU A 482 -7.10 9.01 -23.61
N ARG A 483 -6.12 9.73 -23.03
CA ARG A 483 -5.16 9.13 -22.10
C ARG A 483 -5.72 8.95 -20.69
N PHE A 484 -6.83 9.61 -20.35
CA PHE A 484 -7.36 9.66 -18.99
C PHE A 484 -8.46 8.62 -18.76
N SER A 485 -8.30 7.82 -17.73
CA SER A 485 -9.28 6.82 -17.31
C SER A 485 -9.45 6.77 -15.80
N ASN A 486 -10.47 6.06 -15.34
CA ASN A 486 -10.65 5.70 -13.93
C ASN A 486 -10.34 4.22 -13.71
N LYS A 487 -9.58 3.90 -12.68
CA LYS A 487 -9.38 2.54 -12.18
C LYS A 487 -9.63 2.56 -10.68
N THR A 488 -10.90 2.38 -10.29
CA THR A 488 -11.27 2.34 -8.87
C THR A 488 -10.45 1.28 -8.15
N ASN A 489 -9.82 1.65 -7.04
CA ASN A 489 -9.03 0.73 -6.24
C ASN A 489 -9.84 -0.48 -5.78
N GLY A 490 -9.14 -1.51 -5.38
CA GLY A 490 -9.69 -2.71 -4.78
C GLY A 490 -8.72 -3.34 -3.78
N VAL A 491 -9.22 -4.33 -3.06
CA VAL A 491 -8.46 -5.08 -2.06
C VAL A 491 -8.54 -6.57 -2.34
N THR A 492 -7.49 -7.33 -2.01
CA THR A 492 -7.51 -8.79 -2.20
C THR A 492 -8.44 -9.45 -1.19
N PRO A 493 -9.46 -10.21 -1.66
CA PRO A 493 -10.38 -10.93 -0.77
C PRO A 493 -9.68 -12.08 -0.04
N ARG A 494 -8.61 -12.64 -0.60
CA ARG A 494 -7.82 -13.71 0.02
C ARG A 494 -7.27 -13.27 1.37
N ARG A 495 -6.56 -12.15 1.43
CA ARG A 495 -6.01 -11.65 2.70
C ARG A 495 -7.07 -11.03 3.61
N PHE A 496 -7.90 -10.10 3.08
CA PHE A 496 -8.72 -9.25 3.94
C PHE A 496 -10.09 -9.83 4.27
N LEU A 497 -10.48 -10.93 3.66
CA LEU A 497 -11.68 -11.66 4.03
C LEU A 497 -11.34 -13.10 4.43
N ALA A 498 -10.79 -13.92 3.52
CA ALA A 498 -10.57 -15.33 3.79
C ALA A 498 -9.58 -15.59 4.95
N LEU A 499 -8.41 -14.94 4.92
CA LEU A 499 -7.37 -15.10 5.93
C LEU A 499 -7.71 -14.35 7.23
N ALA A 500 -8.22 -13.12 7.12
CA ALA A 500 -8.51 -12.29 8.28
C ALA A 500 -9.73 -12.77 9.07
N ASN A 501 -10.73 -13.36 8.39
CA ASN A 501 -12.03 -13.71 8.97
C ASN A 501 -12.43 -15.17 8.66
N PRO A 502 -11.70 -16.14 9.22
CA PRO A 502 -11.95 -17.55 8.91
C PRO A 502 -13.38 -18.02 9.27
N GLY A 503 -14.01 -17.45 10.31
CA GLY A 503 -15.38 -17.77 10.65
C GLY A 503 -16.40 -17.27 9.61
N LEU A 504 -16.17 -16.08 9.04
CA LEU A 504 -16.99 -15.59 7.94
C LEU A 504 -16.73 -16.39 6.66
N ARG A 505 -15.47 -16.68 6.33
CA ARG A 505 -15.10 -17.56 5.21
C ARG A 505 -15.88 -18.87 5.26
N GLU A 506 -15.87 -19.56 6.41
CA GLU A 506 -16.58 -20.82 6.56
C GLU A 506 -18.10 -20.68 6.33
N LEU A 507 -18.71 -19.59 6.81
CA LEU A 507 -20.12 -19.31 6.58
C LEU A 507 -20.41 -19.06 5.09
N LEU A 508 -19.56 -18.25 4.42
CA LEU A 508 -19.67 -17.94 2.99
C LEU A 508 -19.50 -19.18 2.12
N ASP A 509 -18.46 -19.97 2.38
CA ASP A 509 -18.14 -21.19 1.61
C ASP A 509 -19.31 -22.19 1.66
N ARG A 510 -19.99 -22.31 2.81
CA ARG A 510 -21.17 -23.18 2.96
C ARG A 510 -22.41 -22.61 2.26
N THR A 511 -22.52 -21.30 2.12
CA THR A 511 -23.73 -20.63 1.62
C THR A 511 -23.70 -20.41 0.11
N VAL A 512 -22.58 -19.89 -0.41
CA VAL A 512 -22.44 -19.50 -1.83
C VAL A 512 -21.28 -20.23 -2.54
N GLY A 513 -20.59 -21.16 -1.85
CA GLY A 513 -19.39 -21.83 -2.37
C GLY A 513 -18.14 -20.95 -2.26
N ASP A 514 -16.97 -21.51 -2.57
CA ASP A 514 -15.66 -20.85 -2.44
C ASP A 514 -15.24 -19.99 -3.65
N GLY A 515 -16.07 -19.93 -4.69
CA GLY A 515 -15.75 -19.20 -5.93
C GLY A 515 -15.56 -17.68 -5.75
N TRP A 516 -16.06 -17.11 -4.65
CA TRP A 516 -15.87 -15.68 -4.31
C TRP A 516 -14.40 -15.33 -4.05
N LEU A 517 -13.56 -16.30 -3.75
CA LEU A 517 -12.12 -16.08 -3.54
C LEU A 517 -11.39 -15.54 -4.78
N THR A 518 -11.96 -15.76 -5.97
CA THR A 518 -11.43 -15.28 -7.26
C THR A 518 -12.44 -14.45 -8.05
N ASP A 519 -13.68 -14.38 -7.58
CA ASP A 519 -14.77 -13.60 -8.18
C ASP A 519 -15.66 -13.06 -7.06
N LEU A 520 -15.27 -11.93 -6.51
CA LEU A 520 -15.91 -11.36 -5.30
C LEU A 520 -17.39 -10.99 -5.55
N ASP A 521 -17.81 -10.78 -6.80
CA ASP A 521 -19.20 -10.45 -7.13
C ASP A 521 -20.17 -11.62 -6.85
N ARG A 522 -19.66 -12.84 -6.74
CA ARG A 522 -20.43 -14.02 -6.27
C ARG A 522 -21.03 -13.86 -4.88
N LEU A 523 -20.50 -12.94 -4.07
CA LEU A 523 -21.09 -12.62 -2.76
C LEU A 523 -22.49 -12.02 -2.86
N ARG A 524 -22.92 -11.51 -4.03
CA ARG A 524 -24.33 -11.13 -4.27
C ARG A 524 -25.30 -12.31 -4.03
N GLY A 525 -24.82 -13.54 -4.15
CA GLY A 525 -25.57 -14.74 -3.76
C GLY A 525 -26.02 -14.78 -2.30
N LEU A 526 -25.53 -13.88 -1.43
CA LEU A 526 -25.99 -13.74 -0.04
C LEU A 526 -27.30 -12.96 0.07
N GLU A 527 -27.70 -12.15 -0.91
CA GLU A 527 -28.88 -11.30 -0.84
C GLU A 527 -30.18 -12.08 -0.49
N PRO A 528 -30.45 -13.28 -1.04
CA PRO A 528 -31.62 -14.07 -0.65
C PRO A 528 -31.63 -14.50 0.83
N PHE A 529 -30.46 -14.61 1.46
CA PHE A 529 -30.34 -15.05 2.86
C PHE A 529 -30.50 -13.92 3.88
N VAL A 530 -30.64 -12.67 3.42
CA VAL A 530 -30.83 -11.51 4.31
C VAL A 530 -32.08 -11.67 5.18
N GLU A 531 -33.14 -12.30 4.65
CA GLU A 531 -34.39 -12.54 5.38
C GLU A 531 -34.38 -13.84 6.19
N ASP A 532 -33.35 -14.68 6.07
CA ASP A 532 -33.24 -15.92 6.85
C ASP A 532 -32.74 -15.61 8.28
N ALA A 533 -33.58 -15.81 9.26
CA ALA A 533 -33.27 -15.56 10.67
C ALA A 533 -32.12 -16.44 11.21
N SER A 534 -31.99 -17.67 10.71
CA SER A 534 -30.90 -18.58 11.11
C SER A 534 -29.56 -18.09 10.54
N PHE A 535 -29.55 -17.63 9.28
CA PHE A 535 -28.38 -17.06 8.67
C PHE A 535 -27.93 -15.78 9.38
N ARG A 536 -28.87 -14.87 9.68
CA ARG A 536 -28.57 -13.65 10.46
C ARG A 536 -28.00 -13.98 11.84
N GLN A 537 -28.49 -15.02 12.51
CA GLN A 537 -27.92 -15.41 13.80
C GLN A 537 -26.48 -15.92 13.66
N GLN A 538 -26.17 -16.75 12.68
CA GLN A 538 -24.82 -17.22 12.40
C GLN A 538 -23.89 -16.05 12.05
N TRP A 539 -24.37 -15.05 11.30
CA TRP A 539 -23.64 -13.83 10.99
C TRP A 539 -23.27 -13.03 12.24
N ARG A 540 -24.24 -12.84 13.15
CA ARG A 540 -23.99 -12.17 14.44
C ARG A 540 -23.01 -12.94 15.32
N ASP A 541 -23.06 -14.25 15.32
CA ASP A 541 -22.14 -15.09 16.10
C ASP A 541 -20.70 -14.98 15.57
N VAL A 542 -20.50 -14.99 14.26
CA VAL A 542 -19.19 -14.74 13.65
C VAL A 542 -18.67 -13.36 14.06
N LYS A 543 -19.49 -12.32 13.93
CA LYS A 543 -19.13 -10.95 14.30
C LYS A 543 -18.77 -10.84 15.78
N ARG A 544 -19.55 -11.44 16.67
CA ARG A 544 -19.29 -11.44 18.12
C ARG A 544 -17.98 -12.14 18.47
N ASN A 545 -17.68 -13.27 17.81
CA ASN A 545 -16.41 -13.96 18.00
C ASN A 545 -15.20 -13.12 17.55
N ASN A 546 -15.29 -12.41 16.43
CA ASN A 546 -14.26 -11.49 15.97
C ASN A 546 -14.08 -10.33 16.96
N LYS A 547 -15.16 -9.78 17.50
CA LYS A 547 -15.11 -8.72 18.52
C LYS A 547 -14.45 -9.20 19.81
N ALA A 548 -14.71 -10.43 20.24
CA ALA A 548 -14.07 -11.03 21.40
C ALA A 548 -12.55 -11.19 21.18
N ARG A 549 -12.13 -11.62 19.98
CA ARG A 549 -10.69 -11.69 19.60
C ARG A 549 -10.03 -10.33 19.66
N LEU A 550 -10.66 -9.29 19.07
CA LEU A 550 -10.14 -7.93 19.11
C LEU A 550 -10.11 -7.37 20.53
N ALA A 551 -11.16 -7.58 21.35
CA ALA A 551 -11.21 -7.13 22.73
C ALA A 551 -10.07 -7.71 23.57
N LYS A 552 -9.75 -8.99 23.38
CA LYS A 552 -8.59 -9.62 24.03
C LYS A 552 -7.26 -8.97 23.62
N TYR A 553 -7.12 -8.66 22.32
CA TYR A 553 -5.93 -7.98 21.81
C TYR A 553 -5.82 -6.56 22.36
N VAL A 554 -6.91 -5.78 22.34
CA VAL A 554 -6.93 -4.40 22.86
C VAL A 554 -6.59 -4.38 24.33
N LEU A 555 -7.16 -5.28 25.14
CA LEU A 555 -6.83 -5.41 26.57
C LEU A 555 -5.33 -5.65 26.77
N SER A 556 -4.75 -6.57 26.01
CA SER A 556 -3.32 -6.88 26.07
C SER A 556 -2.43 -5.70 25.64
N ALA A 557 -2.85 -4.93 24.63
CA ALA A 557 -2.04 -3.87 24.04
C ALA A 557 -2.18 -2.51 24.75
N THR A 558 -3.33 -2.27 25.39
CA THR A 558 -3.68 -0.94 25.92
C THR A 558 -4.16 -0.95 27.38
N GLY A 559 -4.47 -2.11 27.93
CA GLY A 559 -5.10 -2.24 29.25
C GLY A 559 -6.61 -1.91 29.27
N VAL A 560 -7.21 -1.54 28.12
CA VAL A 560 -8.65 -1.19 28.03
C VAL A 560 -9.49 -2.43 27.80
N GLU A 561 -10.39 -2.71 28.73
CA GLU A 561 -11.36 -3.79 28.60
C GLU A 561 -12.55 -3.37 27.74
N LEU A 562 -12.84 -4.12 26.68
CA LEU A 562 -13.95 -3.90 25.76
C LEU A 562 -14.99 -5.03 25.88
N ASN A 563 -16.27 -4.64 25.87
CA ASN A 563 -17.37 -5.61 25.84
C ASN A 563 -17.75 -5.96 24.39
N PRO A 564 -17.64 -7.24 23.95
CA PRO A 564 -17.97 -7.63 22.59
C PRO A 564 -19.43 -7.40 22.16
N ASN A 565 -20.35 -7.13 23.10
CA ASN A 565 -21.74 -6.84 22.77
C ASN A 565 -22.00 -5.35 22.45
N TRP A 566 -21.04 -4.47 22.71
CA TRP A 566 -21.15 -3.03 22.41
C TRP A 566 -20.97 -2.76 20.92
N LEU A 567 -21.42 -1.61 20.45
CA LEU A 567 -21.09 -1.15 19.11
C LEU A 567 -19.58 -0.87 19.01
N PHE A 568 -18.87 -1.54 18.10
CA PHE A 568 -17.45 -1.26 17.81
C PHE A 568 -17.37 -0.26 16.66
N ASP A 569 -17.07 0.98 17.01
CA ASP A 569 -16.90 2.12 16.16
C ASP A 569 -15.41 2.33 15.92
N ILE A 570 -14.94 2.16 14.68
CA ILE A 570 -13.52 2.00 14.39
C ILE A 570 -13.02 2.98 13.33
N GLN A 571 -11.96 3.71 13.69
CA GLN A 571 -11.21 4.59 12.79
C GLN A 571 -9.74 4.22 12.79
N VAL A 572 -9.34 3.32 11.89
CA VAL A 572 -7.94 2.90 11.75
C VAL A 572 -7.42 3.27 10.37
N LYS A 573 -6.58 4.28 10.35
CA LYS A 573 -5.93 4.84 9.17
C LYS A 573 -4.80 5.77 9.62
N ARG A 574 -3.91 6.17 8.68
CA ARG A 574 -2.90 7.19 8.96
C ARG A 574 -3.52 8.40 9.63
N ILE A 575 -2.87 8.94 10.66
CA ILE A 575 -3.37 10.14 11.34
C ILE A 575 -3.00 11.36 10.51
N HIS A 576 -4.01 12.13 10.13
CA HIS A 576 -3.87 13.33 9.33
C HIS A 576 -5.10 14.21 9.50
N GLU A 577 -4.92 15.54 9.48
CA GLU A 577 -6.03 16.50 9.69
C GLU A 577 -7.17 16.29 8.69
N TYR A 578 -6.88 16.05 7.38
CA TYR A 578 -7.95 15.84 6.39
C TYR A 578 -8.78 14.58 6.62
N LYS A 579 -8.23 13.56 7.32
CA LYS A 579 -8.96 12.33 7.69
C LYS A 579 -9.86 12.52 8.91
N ARG A 580 -9.72 13.63 9.58
CA ARG A 580 -10.59 14.19 10.63
C ARG A 580 -10.81 13.26 11.83
N GLN A 581 -9.76 12.55 12.31
CA GLN A 581 -9.87 11.80 13.57
C GLN A 581 -10.32 12.68 14.73
N HIS A 582 -9.92 13.95 14.74
CA HIS A 582 -10.36 14.93 15.75
C HIS A 582 -11.87 15.22 15.66
N LEU A 583 -12.54 15.18 14.50
CA LEU A 583 -14.00 15.27 14.41
C LEU A 583 -14.68 14.15 15.21
N ASN A 584 -14.18 12.91 15.09
CA ASN A 584 -14.65 11.78 15.87
C ASN A 584 -14.41 11.99 17.37
N VAL A 585 -13.23 12.51 17.74
CA VAL A 585 -12.93 12.84 19.15
C VAL A 585 -13.85 13.91 19.71
N LEU A 586 -14.16 14.97 18.95
CA LEU A 586 -15.12 15.99 19.37
C LEU A 586 -16.50 15.38 19.66
N HIS A 587 -16.97 14.42 18.85
CA HIS A 587 -18.20 13.69 19.13
C HIS A 587 -18.10 12.86 20.42
N ILE A 588 -17.00 12.19 20.69
CA ILE A 588 -16.78 11.44 21.94
C ILE A 588 -16.85 12.38 23.14
N ILE A 589 -16.25 13.56 23.04
CA ILE A 589 -16.30 14.59 24.10
C ILE A 589 -17.73 15.12 24.26
N ALA A 590 -18.49 15.29 23.17
CA ALA A 590 -19.89 15.69 23.23
C ALA A 590 -20.74 14.65 23.98
N LEU A 591 -20.55 13.37 23.68
CA LEU A 591 -21.22 12.27 24.42
C LEU A 591 -20.84 12.26 25.91
N TYR A 592 -19.52 12.44 26.21
CA TYR A 592 -19.06 12.57 27.59
C TYR A 592 -19.74 13.74 28.30
N HIS A 593 -19.78 14.89 27.66
CA HIS A 593 -20.43 16.09 28.21
C HIS A 593 -21.93 15.89 28.43
N ARG A 594 -22.67 15.32 27.48
CA ARG A 594 -24.09 15.00 27.59
C ARG A 594 -24.37 14.06 28.79
N LEU A 595 -23.58 13.01 28.96
CA LEU A 595 -23.70 12.07 30.06
C LEU A 595 -23.38 12.70 31.43
N LYS A 596 -22.43 13.62 31.52
CA LYS A 596 -22.12 14.34 32.76
C LYS A 596 -23.20 15.36 33.13
N GLN A 597 -23.83 15.97 32.14
CA GLN A 597 -24.93 16.95 32.38
C GLN A 597 -26.26 16.26 32.71
N ASN A 598 -26.52 15.10 32.18
CA ASN A 598 -27.72 14.34 32.40
C ASN A 598 -27.44 12.89 32.81
N PRO A 599 -27.31 12.60 34.11
CA PRO A 599 -27.03 11.25 34.62
C PRO A 599 -28.12 10.19 34.28
N GLU A 600 -29.31 10.61 33.93
CA GLU A 600 -30.40 9.73 33.51
C GLU A 600 -30.36 9.42 31.99
N LEU A 601 -29.48 10.06 31.26
CA LEU A 601 -29.31 9.79 29.82
C LEU A 601 -28.80 8.37 29.62
N SER A 602 -29.50 7.62 28.78
CA SER A 602 -29.07 6.29 28.35
C SER A 602 -28.80 6.29 26.86
N ILE A 603 -27.57 5.94 26.50
CA ILE A 603 -27.13 5.76 25.10
C ILE A 603 -26.76 4.30 24.87
N PRO A 604 -26.84 3.80 23.63
CA PRO A 604 -26.30 2.47 23.30
C PRO A 604 -24.82 2.41 23.62
N PRO A 605 -24.36 1.38 24.38
CA PRO A 605 -22.95 1.27 24.71
C PRO A 605 -22.05 1.10 23.47
N ARG A 606 -20.94 1.88 23.42
CA ARG A 606 -20.05 2.00 22.26
C ARG A 606 -18.58 1.96 22.66
N ALA A 607 -17.80 1.23 21.90
CA ALA A 607 -16.34 1.23 21.98
C ALA A 607 -15.77 1.94 20.76
N PHE A 608 -15.12 3.09 20.97
CA PHE A 608 -14.39 3.82 19.94
C PHE A 608 -12.95 3.32 19.88
N ILE A 609 -12.55 2.82 18.71
CA ILE A 609 -11.23 2.20 18.53
C ILE A 609 -10.49 2.95 17.43
N PHE A 610 -9.40 3.58 17.82
CA PHE A 610 -8.49 4.28 16.92
C PHE A 610 -7.21 3.49 16.69
N GLY A 611 -6.52 3.78 15.60
CA GLY A 611 -5.19 3.26 15.31
C GLY A 611 -4.64 3.90 14.05
N GLY A 612 -3.33 4.06 14.02
CA GLY A 612 -2.62 4.65 12.88
C GLY A 612 -1.41 5.44 13.31
N LYS A 613 -0.49 5.62 12.37
CA LYS A 613 0.75 6.35 12.58
C LYS A 613 0.63 7.77 12.03
N ALA A 614 1.19 8.74 12.74
CA ALA A 614 1.44 10.09 12.25
C ALA A 614 2.84 10.16 11.63
N ALA A 615 3.04 10.98 10.60
CA ALA A 615 4.39 11.28 10.12
C ALA A 615 5.21 11.91 11.26
N PRO A 616 6.50 11.56 11.42
CA PRO A 616 7.30 11.99 12.58
C PRO A 616 7.38 13.51 12.78
N GLY A 617 7.45 14.30 11.70
CA GLY A 617 7.48 15.76 11.73
C GLY A 617 6.09 16.42 11.81
N TYR A 618 4.99 15.66 11.70
CA TYR A 618 3.65 16.23 11.67
C TYR A 618 3.07 16.45 13.07
N PHE A 619 3.44 17.57 13.70
CA PHE A 619 3.09 17.88 15.09
C PHE A 619 1.58 17.93 15.37
N MET A 620 0.77 18.45 14.44
CA MET A 620 -0.69 18.49 14.62
C MET A 620 -1.28 17.08 14.65
N ALA A 621 -0.84 16.18 13.76
CA ALA A 621 -1.27 14.79 13.78
C ALA A 621 -0.83 14.06 15.07
N LYS A 622 0.37 14.30 15.56
CA LYS A 622 0.82 13.78 16.87
C LYS A 622 -0.02 14.32 18.03
N ARG A 623 -0.43 15.60 17.96
CA ARG A 623 -1.31 16.21 18.97
C ARG A 623 -2.72 15.60 18.94
N ILE A 624 -3.22 15.23 17.76
CA ILE A 624 -4.49 14.47 17.64
C ILE A 624 -4.36 13.09 18.31
N ILE A 625 -3.24 12.38 18.16
CA ILE A 625 -3.00 11.12 18.87
C ILE A 625 -3.01 11.38 20.39
N LYS A 626 -2.34 12.42 20.83
CA LYS A 626 -2.32 12.81 22.26
C LYS A 626 -3.73 13.09 22.77
N LEU A 627 -4.55 13.82 22.01
CA LEU A 627 -5.94 14.12 22.39
C LEU A 627 -6.77 12.84 22.51
N ILE A 628 -6.67 11.90 21.53
CA ILE A 628 -7.38 10.61 21.58
C ILE A 628 -7.03 9.87 22.87
N ASN A 629 -5.74 9.74 23.20
CA ASN A 629 -5.29 9.03 24.40
C ASN A 629 -5.69 9.74 25.70
N SER A 630 -5.66 11.08 25.72
CA SER A 630 -6.06 11.86 26.89
C SER A 630 -7.57 11.79 27.16
N VAL A 631 -8.37 11.81 26.09
CA VAL A 631 -9.83 11.60 26.19
C VAL A 631 -10.11 10.16 26.65
N ALA A 632 -9.36 9.18 26.11
CA ALA A 632 -9.48 7.79 26.53
C ALA A 632 -9.19 7.60 28.02
N GLU A 633 -8.16 8.23 28.55
CA GLU A 633 -7.82 8.19 29.97
C GLU A 633 -8.96 8.73 30.83
N THR A 634 -9.50 9.90 30.50
CA THR A 634 -10.59 10.56 31.23
C THR A 634 -11.88 9.75 31.15
N VAL A 635 -12.31 9.38 29.96
CA VAL A 635 -13.60 8.69 29.72
C VAL A 635 -13.59 7.30 30.33
N ASN A 636 -12.50 6.54 30.17
CA ASN A 636 -12.41 5.18 30.66
C ASN A 636 -12.32 5.09 32.20
N ALA A 637 -11.80 6.14 32.85
CA ALA A 637 -11.70 6.23 34.31
C ALA A 637 -12.98 6.73 34.98
N ASP A 638 -13.87 7.46 34.26
CA ASP A 638 -15.08 8.03 34.83
C ASP A 638 -16.21 6.98 35.00
N PRO A 639 -16.62 6.65 36.26
CA PRO A 639 -17.60 5.59 36.49
C PRO A 639 -19.02 5.91 36.00
N ASP A 640 -19.34 7.19 35.79
CA ASP A 640 -20.65 7.58 35.25
C ASP A 640 -20.73 7.31 33.75
N VAL A 641 -19.60 7.40 33.04
CA VAL A 641 -19.49 7.37 31.59
C VAL A 641 -19.00 6.02 31.07
N ASN A 642 -18.05 5.39 31.75
CA ASN A 642 -17.32 4.20 31.26
C ASN A 642 -18.20 2.94 31.09
N LYS A 643 -19.43 2.97 31.59
CA LYS A 643 -20.47 1.94 31.36
C LYS A 643 -21.18 2.10 30.00
N PHE A 644 -21.02 3.25 29.33
CA PHE A 644 -21.57 3.54 28.03
C PHE A 644 -20.52 3.72 26.95
N ILE A 645 -19.35 4.29 27.30
CA ILE A 645 -18.30 4.65 26.34
C ILE A 645 -16.97 4.08 26.81
N LYS A 646 -16.26 3.43 25.89
CA LYS A 646 -14.86 3.08 26.00
C LYS A 646 -14.09 3.64 24.80
N VAL A 647 -12.89 4.11 25.03
CA VAL A 647 -12.02 4.64 23.97
C VAL A 647 -10.68 3.91 24.06
N ALA A 648 -10.16 3.44 22.94
CA ALA A 648 -8.86 2.79 22.86
C ALA A 648 -8.10 3.25 21.61
N PHE A 649 -6.81 3.49 21.77
CA PHE A 649 -5.90 3.70 20.65
C PHE A 649 -4.98 2.48 20.51
N VAL A 650 -5.13 1.73 19.42
CA VAL A 650 -4.31 0.55 19.11
C VAL A 650 -2.94 1.01 18.62
N PRO A 651 -1.87 0.82 19.39
CA PRO A 651 -0.55 1.24 18.99
C PRO A 651 -0.02 0.40 17.82
N ASN A 652 0.88 1.00 17.05
CA ASN A 652 1.59 0.34 15.95
C ASN A 652 0.68 -0.39 14.95
N PHE A 653 -0.41 0.25 14.55
CA PHE A 653 -1.34 -0.32 13.57
C PHE A 653 -0.60 -0.73 12.28
N ASN A 654 -0.78 -1.99 11.88
CA ASN A 654 -0.11 -2.63 10.75
C ASN A 654 -1.02 -3.69 10.11
N VAL A 655 -0.56 -4.41 9.08
CA VAL A 655 -1.38 -5.43 8.39
C VAL A 655 -1.72 -6.61 9.31
N LYS A 656 -0.80 -6.99 10.21
CA LYS A 656 -0.99 -8.12 11.13
C LYS A 656 -2.16 -7.88 12.09
N ASN A 657 -2.18 -6.73 12.78
CA ASN A 657 -3.29 -6.43 13.69
C ASN A 657 -4.56 -5.98 12.96
N ALA A 658 -4.46 -5.50 11.73
CA ALA A 658 -5.60 -5.21 10.88
C ALA A 658 -6.49 -6.45 10.62
N HIS A 659 -5.92 -7.66 10.60
CA HIS A 659 -6.67 -8.92 10.50
C HIS A 659 -7.60 -9.18 11.71
N LEU A 660 -7.38 -8.52 12.84
CA LEU A 660 -8.27 -8.54 14.00
C LEU A 660 -9.28 -7.39 13.94
N VAL A 661 -8.85 -6.24 13.47
CA VAL A 661 -9.61 -4.98 13.51
C VAL A 661 -10.74 -4.97 12.48
N TYR A 662 -10.46 -5.23 11.20
CA TYR A 662 -11.49 -5.16 10.15
C TYR A 662 -12.66 -6.13 10.38
N PRO A 663 -12.44 -7.43 10.72
CA PRO A 663 -13.53 -8.36 10.98
C PRO A 663 -14.41 -8.00 12.18
N ALA A 664 -13.85 -7.29 13.16
CA ALA A 664 -14.55 -6.96 14.41
C ALA A 664 -15.39 -5.68 14.33
N ALA A 665 -15.19 -4.84 13.34
CA ALA A 665 -15.88 -3.57 13.24
C ALA A 665 -17.40 -3.75 13.00
N ASN A 666 -18.20 -2.94 13.69
CA ASN A 666 -19.60 -2.74 13.37
C ASN A 666 -19.78 -1.48 12.50
N LEU A 667 -19.07 -0.41 12.84
CA LEU A 667 -19.06 0.88 12.15
C LEU A 667 -17.66 1.23 11.71
N SER A 668 -17.54 1.73 10.49
CA SER A 668 -16.31 2.18 9.84
C SER A 668 -16.35 3.68 9.62
N GLU A 669 -15.42 4.40 10.22
CA GLU A 669 -15.30 5.86 10.13
C GLU A 669 -14.52 6.28 8.88
N GLN A 670 -15.22 6.80 7.88
CA GLN A 670 -14.68 7.26 6.60
C GLN A 670 -15.04 8.74 6.37
N ILE A 671 -14.56 9.57 7.29
CA ILE A 671 -15.06 10.92 7.55
C ILE A 671 -14.11 12.03 7.04
N SER A 672 -13.31 11.76 6.02
CA SER A 672 -12.44 12.77 5.37
C SER A 672 -13.27 13.97 4.86
N THR A 673 -12.64 15.14 4.78
CA THR A 673 -13.24 16.29 4.08
C THR A 673 -13.44 15.93 2.62
N ALA A 674 -14.62 16.15 2.07
CA ALA A 674 -14.94 15.81 0.69
C ALA A 674 -13.93 16.44 -0.31
N GLY A 675 -13.50 15.65 -1.29
CA GLY A 675 -12.49 16.03 -2.28
C GLY A 675 -11.03 15.89 -1.79
N LYS A 676 -10.77 15.24 -0.65
CA LYS A 676 -9.41 15.09 -0.09
C LYS A 676 -8.88 13.66 -0.10
N GLU A 677 -9.71 12.65 0.16
CA GLU A 677 -9.32 11.24 0.04
C GLU A 677 -9.48 10.78 -1.41
N ALA A 678 -8.40 10.44 -2.07
CA ALA A 678 -8.47 10.02 -3.49
C ALA A 678 -9.34 8.77 -3.69
N SER A 679 -9.22 7.79 -2.83
CA SER A 679 -10.02 6.57 -2.85
C SER A 679 -10.33 6.05 -1.44
N GLY A 680 -9.28 5.83 -0.64
CA GLY A 680 -9.34 4.95 0.49
C GLY A 680 -9.34 3.48 0.06
N THR A 681 -8.84 2.62 0.94
CA THR A 681 -8.94 1.15 0.81
C THR A 681 -9.29 0.51 2.15
N GLY A 682 -9.18 1.26 3.25
CA GLY A 682 -9.69 0.84 4.57
C GLY A 682 -11.20 0.66 4.55
N ASN A 683 -11.93 1.59 3.94
CA ASN A 683 -13.38 1.51 3.71
C ASN A 683 -13.78 0.18 3.05
N MET A 684 -13.11 -0.24 1.99
CA MET A 684 -13.37 -1.50 1.28
C MET A 684 -13.13 -2.73 2.17
N LYS A 685 -12.06 -2.73 2.98
CA LYS A 685 -11.72 -3.81 3.91
C LYS A 685 -12.75 -3.97 5.02
N PHE A 686 -13.29 -2.86 5.51
CA PHE A 686 -14.40 -2.86 6.46
C PHE A 686 -15.69 -3.40 5.81
N MET A 687 -16.03 -2.91 4.61
CA MET A 687 -17.22 -3.29 3.86
C MET A 687 -17.28 -4.80 3.60
N ILE A 688 -16.21 -5.41 3.08
CA ILE A 688 -16.16 -6.85 2.79
C ILE A 688 -16.29 -7.72 4.06
N ASN A 689 -16.01 -7.15 5.24
CA ASN A 689 -16.18 -7.78 6.54
C ASN A 689 -17.52 -7.41 7.23
N GLY A 690 -18.44 -6.76 6.52
CA GLY A 690 -19.77 -6.45 6.99
C GLY A 690 -19.84 -5.32 8.03
N ALA A 691 -18.88 -4.41 8.06
CA ALA A 691 -19.03 -3.16 8.79
C ALA A 691 -19.86 -2.17 7.96
N LEU A 692 -20.75 -1.43 8.61
CA LEU A 692 -21.45 -0.31 8.01
C LEU A 692 -20.51 0.90 7.96
N THR A 693 -20.69 1.77 7.00
CA THR A 693 -19.87 2.97 6.85
C THR A 693 -20.63 4.21 7.28
N ILE A 694 -20.03 5.02 8.16
CA ILE A 694 -20.35 6.43 8.30
C ILE A 694 -19.29 7.23 7.54
N GLY A 695 -19.72 8.11 6.65
CA GLY A 695 -18.77 8.79 5.80
C GLY A 695 -19.35 9.95 5.01
N THR A 696 -18.44 10.71 4.43
CA THR A 696 -18.71 11.78 3.47
C THR A 696 -18.71 11.23 2.04
N LEU A 697 -19.24 12.01 1.09
CA LEU A 697 -19.11 11.72 -0.35
C LEU A 697 -17.70 12.09 -0.83
N ASP A 698 -16.74 11.23 -0.48
CA ASP A 698 -15.33 11.40 -0.78
C ASP A 698 -14.70 10.07 -1.24
N GLY A 699 -13.79 10.13 -2.19
CA GLY A 699 -13.10 8.96 -2.73
C GLY A 699 -14.04 7.83 -3.15
N ALA A 700 -13.70 6.60 -2.79
CA ALA A 700 -14.52 5.43 -3.12
C ALA A 700 -15.80 5.30 -2.28
N ASN A 701 -16.03 6.13 -1.25
CA ASN A 701 -17.28 6.11 -0.49
C ASN A 701 -18.49 6.37 -1.38
N VAL A 702 -18.35 7.21 -2.42
CA VAL A 702 -19.41 7.49 -3.38
C VAL A 702 -19.86 6.20 -4.04
N GLU A 703 -18.92 5.48 -4.65
CA GLU A 703 -19.19 4.21 -5.34
C GLU A 703 -19.65 3.11 -4.36
N MET A 704 -19.11 3.10 -3.13
CA MET A 704 -19.55 2.15 -2.10
C MET A 704 -21.03 2.37 -1.74
N ARG A 705 -21.45 3.63 -1.55
CA ARG A 705 -22.83 3.98 -1.26
C ARG A 705 -23.76 3.60 -2.41
N ASP A 706 -23.32 3.80 -3.64
CA ASP A 706 -24.10 3.41 -4.83
C ASP A 706 -24.30 1.89 -4.91
N GLU A 707 -23.26 1.10 -4.60
CA GLU A 707 -23.34 -0.36 -4.62
C GLU A 707 -24.22 -0.92 -3.48
N VAL A 708 -24.11 -0.39 -2.26
CA VAL A 708 -24.88 -0.93 -1.13
C VAL A 708 -26.30 -0.40 -1.07
N GLY A 709 -26.59 0.77 -1.66
CA GLY A 709 -27.81 1.54 -1.50
C GLY A 709 -27.70 2.55 -0.35
N GLY A 710 -28.28 3.73 -0.54
CA GLY A 710 -28.17 4.83 0.41
C GLY A 710 -28.71 4.51 1.82
N GLU A 711 -29.66 3.58 1.93
CA GLU A 711 -30.22 3.10 3.19
C GLU A 711 -29.25 2.23 4.00
N ASN A 712 -28.20 1.71 3.39
CA ASN A 712 -27.18 0.86 4.02
C ASN A 712 -25.86 1.61 4.28
N PHE A 713 -25.90 2.95 4.22
CA PHE A 713 -24.77 3.84 4.39
C PHE A 713 -25.18 5.08 5.20
N PHE A 714 -24.39 5.46 6.20
CA PHE A 714 -24.64 6.66 7.02
C PHE A 714 -23.90 7.85 6.42
N LEU A 715 -24.62 8.63 5.61
CA LEU A 715 -24.08 9.80 4.93
C LEU A 715 -24.21 11.05 5.80
N PHE A 716 -23.14 11.87 5.83
CA PHE A 716 -23.12 13.22 6.42
C PHE A 716 -22.16 14.15 5.67
N GLY A 717 -22.19 15.42 6.04
CA GLY A 717 -21.21 16.42 5.67
C GLY A 717 -21.43 17.03 4.30
N LEU A 718 -20.61 18.04 4.02
CA LEU A 718 -20.60 18.77 2.76
C LEU A 718 -20.08 17.88 1.61
N THR A 719 -20.62 18.09 0.42
CA THR A 719 -20.06 17.59 -0.83
C THR A 719 -18.84 18.41 -1.24
N GLU A 720 -18.07 17.93 -2.21
CA GLU A 720 -16.89 18.66 -2.71
C GLU A 720 -17.27 20.04 -3.26
N ASP A 721 -18.34 20.14 -4.05
CA ASP A 721 -18.84 21.41 -4.59
C ASP A 721 -19.23 22.39 -3.46
N GLU A 722 -19.88 21.88 -2.41
CA GLU A 722 -20.25 22.69 -1.24
C GLU A 722 -19.02 23.12 -0.43
N VAL A 723 -17.99 22.28 -0.31
CA VAL A 723 -16.69 22.64 0.30
C VAL A 723 -16.05 23.81 -0.46
N GLN A 724 -16.02 23.74 -1.79
CA GLN A 724 -15.50 24.84 -2.61
C GLN A 724 -16.34 26.10 -2.49
N ALA A 725 -17.67 25.98 -2.48
CA ALA A 725 -18.57 27.12 -2.33
C ALA A 725 -18.41 27.83 -0.97
N VAL A 726 -18.32 27.06 0.12
CA VAL A 726 -18.09 27.60 1.48
C VAL A 726 -16.76 28.33 1.56
N LYS A 727 -15.68 27.75 1.01
CA LYS A 727 -14.36 28.40 0.98
C LYS A 727 -14.36 29.66 0.13
N ALA A 728 -15.01 29.66 -1.03
CA ALA A 728 -15.10 30.82 -1.91
C ALA A 728 -15.91 31.99 -1.31
N GLN A 729 -16.86 31.68 -0.42
CA GLN A 729 -17.65 32.69 0.32
C GLN A 729 -16.90 33.26 1.52
N GLY A 730 -15.72 32.78 1.85
CA GLY A 730 -14.92 33.21 2.99
C GLY A 730 -15.31 32.44 4.27
N TYR A 731 -14.98 31.18 4.31
CA TYR A 731 -15.21 30.31 5.46
C TYR A 731 -14.64 30.90 6.74
N CYS A 732 -15.47 31.03 7.76
CA CYS A 732 -15.11 31.53 9.09
C CYS A 732 -15.49 30.48 10.14
N PRO A 733 -14.52 29.70 10.67
CA PRO A 733 -14.81 28.62 11.62
C PRO A 733 -15.52 29.11 12.89
N SER A 734 -15.18 30.29 13.39
CA SER A 734 -15.78 30.84 14.61
C SER A 734 -17.29 31.02 14.47
N ASP A 735 -17.83 31.31 13.30
CA ASP A 735 -19.27 31.44 13.09
C ASP A 735 -20.01 30.13 13.39
N TYR A 736 -19.38 28.98 13.04
CA TYR A 736 -19.92 27.65 13.34
C TYR A 736 -19.79 27.30 14.81
N VAL A 737 -18.68 27.68 15.45
CA VAL A 737 -18.45 27.47 16.88
C VAL A 737 -19.44 28.27 17.69
N ASP A 738 -19.61 29.56 17.40
CA ASP A 738 -20.54 30.48 18.11
C ASP A 738 -22.02 30.09 17.86
N GLY A 739 -22.31 29.58 16.67
CA GLY A 739 -23.63 29.10 16.27
C GLY A 739 -24.04 27.76 16.87
N ASN A 740 -23.08 26.95 17.38
CA ASN A 740 -23.33 25.63 17.94
C ASN A 740 -22.84 25.51 19.39
N LYS A 741 -23.80 25.61 20.34
CA LYS A 741 -23.51 25.57 21.78
C LYS A 741 -22.80 24.32 22.25
N GLU A 742 -23.05 23.16 21.61
CA GLU A 742 -22.40 21.91 21.96
C GLU A 742 -20.96 21.91 21.50
N LEU A 743 -20.69 22.32 20.25
CA LEU A 743 -19.34 22.45 19.73
C LEU A 743 -18.51 23.43 20.56
N SER A 744 -19.10 24.59 20.88
CA SER A 744 -18.48 25.60 21.76
C SER A 744 -18.11 25.00 23.12
N ALA A 745 -19.03 24.27 23.75
CA ALA A 745 -18.77 23.61 25.05
C ALA A 745 -17.70 22.52 24.96
N VAL A 746 -17.65 21.74 23.88
CA VAL A 746 -16.64 20.71 23.63
C VAL A 746 -15.27 21.32 23.48
N LEU A 747 -15.12 22.38 22.69
CA LEU A 747 -13.85 23.09 22.49
C LEU A 747 -13.39 23.76 23.79
N ASP A 748 -14.32 24.32 24.57
CA ASP A 748 -14.03 24.94 25.87
C ASP A 748 -13.55 23.89 26.91
N LEU A 749 -14.07 22.65 26.89
CA LEU A 749 -13.56 21.57 27.73
C LEU A 749 -12.10 21.22 27.38
N ILE A 750 -11.76 21.23 26.10
CA ILE A 750 -10.38 20.99 25.65
C ILE A 750 -9.48 22.16 26.07
N ALA A 751 -9.91 23.40 25.78
CA ALA A 751 -9.15 24.62 26.07
C ALA A 751 -8.84 24.81 27.55
N ARG A 752 -9.78 24.43 28.45
CA ARG A 752 -9.59 24.49 29.90
C ARG A 752 -8.69 23.42 30.49
N GLY A 753 -8.16 22.52 29.67
CA GLY A 753 -7.28 21.45 30.12
C GLY A 753 -8.00 20.28 30.80
N THR A 754 -9.31 20.07 30.56
CA THR A 754 -10.06 18.94 31.15
C THR A 754 -9.40 17.60 30.83
N PHE A 755 -8.82 17.46 29.65
CA PHE A 755 -8.17 16.25 29.15
C PHE A 755 -6.64 16.29 29.24
N SER A 756 -6.06 17.30 29.89
CA SER A 756 -4.61 17.48 30.05
C SER A 756 -4.21 17.80 31.50
N HIS A 757 -4.99 17.33 32.48
CA HIS A 757 -4.74 17.54 33.91
C HIS A 757 -4.59 19.03 34.29
N GLY A 758 -5.30 19.93 33.59
CA GLY A 758 -5.26 21.36 33.79
C GLY A 758 -4.19 22.11 32.99
N ASP A 759 -3.35 21.42 32.22
CA ASP A 759 -2.39 22.07 31.33
C ASP A 759 -3.10 22.52 30.05
N THR A 760 -3.31 23.82 29.92
CA THR A 760 -4.02 24.45 28.79
C THR A 760 -3.19 24.49 27.51
N ASP A 761 -1.85 24.47 27.59
CA ASP A 761 -0.96 24.67 26.46
C ASP A 761 -0.90 23.44 25.53
N VAL A 762 -1.18 22.25 26.08
CA VAL A 762 -1.09 20.99 25.33
C VAL A 762 -1.96 20.99 24.08
N PHE A 763 -3.23 21.43 24.21
CA PHE A 763 -4.21 21.33 23.14
C PHE A 763 -4.62 22.70 22.56
N MET A 764 -4.14 23.82 23.11
CA MET A 764 -4.47 25.15 22.60
C MET A 764 -4.16 25.30 21.09
N PRO A 765 -3.03 24.82 20.55
CA PRO A 765 -2.79 24.89 19.11
C PRO A 765 -3.82 24.13 18.25
N LEU A 766 -4.44 23.07 18.78
CA LEU A 766 -5.53 22.39 18.07
C LEU A 766 -6.84 23.17 18.16
N VAL A 767 -7.12 23.76 19.33
CA VAL A 767 -8.31 24.61 19.52
C VAL A 767 -8.21 25.87 18.64
N ASP A 768 -7.03 26.51 18.63
CA ASP A 768 -6.78 27.69 17.77
C ASP A 768 -6.96 27.34 16.29
N ASN A 769 -6.40 26.21 15.85
CA ASN A 769 -6.59 25.74 14.48
C ASN A 769 -8.07 25.59 14.15
N LEU A 770 -8.85 24.90 15.00
CA LEU A 770 -10.28 24.68 14.77
C LEU A 770 -11.13 25.96 14.84
N CYS A 771 -10.74 26.95 15.66
CA CYS A 771 -11.50 28.18 15.82
C CYS A 771 -11.20 29.25 14.76
N TYR A 772 -9.96 29.23 14.20
CA TYR A 772 -9.49 30.35 13.36
C TYR A 772 -9.10 29.93 11.94
N ASP A 773 -8.60 28.70 11.73
CA ASP A 773 -8.12 28.26 10.44
C ASP A 773 -9.00 27.17 9.82
N ASP A 774 -9.23 26.09 10.53
CA ASP A 774 -10.00 24.89 10.16
C ASP A 774 -9.93 24.54 8.67
N PRO A 775 -8.75 24.25 8.12
CA PRO A 775 -8.55 24.07 6.69
C PRO A 775 -9.35 22.91 6.11
N PHE A 776 -9.82 22.00 6.98
CA PHE A 776 -10.55 20.78 6.62
C PHE A 776 -12.03 20.80 7.03
N LEU A 777 -12.59 21.95 7.35
CA LEU A 777 -14.02 22.17 7.59
C LEU A 777 -14.63 21.25 8.67
N VAL A 778 -13.90 21.00 9.73
CA VAL A 778 -14.35 20.19 10.88
C VAL A 778 -15.54 20.83 11.55
N CYS A 779 -15.47 22.15 11.80
CA CYS A 779 -16.54 22.90 12.45
C CYS A 779 -17.80 22.98 11.58
N ALA A 780 -17.64 23.11 10.26
CA ALA A 780 -18.76 23.16 9.34
C ALA A 780 -19.54 21.83 9.29
N ASP A 781 -18.84 20.70 9.32
CA ASP A 781 -19.45 19.37 9.25
C ASP A 781 -19.87 18.80 10.61
N TYR A 782 -19.48 19.44 11.73
CA TYR A 782 -19.69 18.90 13.08
C TYR A 782 -21.14 18.58 13.38
N ALA A 783 -22.08 19.50 13.13
CA ALA A 783 -23.49 19.30 13.43
C ALA A 783 -24.07 18.13 12.61
N SER A 784 -23.78 18.08 11.31
CA SER A 784 -24.21 17.00 10.42
C SER A 784 -23.64 15.64 10.84
N TYR A 785 -22.38 15.63 11.31
CA TYR A 785 -21.75 14.40 11.82
C TYR A 785 -22.40 13.90 13.09
N VAL A 786 -22.64 14.77 14.05
CA VAL A 786 -23.31 14.42 15.32
C VAL A 786 -24.73 13.90 15.06
N ASP A 787 -25.51 14.58 14.22
CA ASP A 787 -26.85 14.09 13.84
C ASP A 787 -26.80 12.72 13.15
N CYS A 788 -25.77 12.47 12.35
CA CYS A 788 -25.56 11.18 11.71
C CYS A 788 -25.20 10.10 12.74
N GLN A 789 -24.39 10.39 13.72
CA GLN A 789 -24.03 9.50 14.82
C GLN A 789 -25.24 9.16 15.70
N ASP A 790 -26.18 10.09 15.88
CA ASP A 790 -27.46 9.81 16.57
C ASP A 790 -28.33 8.84 15.75
N ARG A 791 -28.34 8.96 14.41
CA ARG A 791 -28.99 7.96 13.52
C ARG A 791 -28.31 6.60 13.59
N VAL A 792 -26.99 6.53 13.67
CA VAL A 792 -26.23 5.29 13.90
C VAL A 792 -26.65 4.64 15.22
N SER A 793 -26.75 5.44 16.30
CA SER A 793 -27.17 4.97 17.62
C SER A 793 -28.59 4.37 17.60
N ALA A 794 -29.50 5.04 16.91
CA ALA A 794 -30.88 4.55 16.74
C ALA A 794 -30.95 3.25 15.91
N ALA A 795 -30.19 3.18 14.81
CA ALA A 795 -30.14 1.99 13.97
C ALA A 795 -29.51 0.76 14.70
N TRP A 796 -28.52 1.00 15.55
CA TRP A 796 -27.88 -0.07 16.32
C TRP A 796 -28.85 -0.77 17.30
N LEU A 797 -29.86 -0.07 17.79
CA LEU A 797 -30.90 -0.64 18.69
C LEU A 797 -31.81 -1.64 17.98
N ASP A 798 -31.94 -1.56 16.65
CA ASP A 798 -32.58 -2.58 15.82
C ASP A 798 -31.55 -3.56 15.27
N GLY A 799 -31.16 -4.54 16.08
CA GLY A 799 -30.14 -5.52 15.73
C GLY A 799 -30.48 -6.39 14.50
N GLU A 800 -31.79 -6.56 14.18
CA GLU A 800 -32.19 -7.29 12.97
C GLU A 800 -31.93 -6.47 11.71
N SER A 801 -32.36 -5.23 11.67
CA SER A 801 -32.09 -4.30 10.56
C SER A 801 -30.60 -4.06 10.40
N TRP A 802 -29.85 -3.84 11.48
CA TRP A 802 -28.40 -3.71 11.45
C TRP A 802 -27.71 -4.92 10.79
N THR A 803 -28.15 -6.12 11.17
CA THR A 803 -27.58 -7.36 10.61
C THR A 803 -27.87 -7.49 9.11
N LYS A 804 -29.07 -7.14 8.67
CA LYS A 804 -29.43 -7.11 7.24
C LYS A 804 -28.52 -6.15 6.46
N MET A 805 -28.36 -4.93 6.94
CA MET A 805 -27.45 -3.93 6.35
C MET A 805 -26.02 -4.47 6.29
N SER A 806 -25.54 -5.12 7.36
CA SER A 806 -24.20 -5.71 7.43
C SER A 806 -23.99 -6.81 6.37
N ILE A 807 -24.95 -7.69 6.18
CA ILE A 807 -24.89 -8.73 5.13
C ILE A 807 -24.88 -8.10 3.75
N LEU A 808 -25.73 -7.10 3.49
CA LEU A 808 -25.78 -6.40 2.21
C LEU A 808 -24.48 -5.66 1.87
N ASN A 809 -23.81 -5.07 2.87
CA ASN A 809 -22.50 -4.46 2.65
C ASN A 809 -21.48 -5.47 2.13
N THR A 810 -21.40 -6.67 2.74
CA THR A 810 -20.53 -7.74 2.23
C THR A 810 -21.00 -8.27 0.87
N ALA A 811 -22.30 -8.53 0.72
CA ALA A 811 -22.87 -9.08 -0.52
C ALA A 811 -22.59 -8.21 -1.75
N ARG A 812 -22.59 -6.89 -1.57
CA ARG A 812 -22.45 -5.91 -2.66
C ARG A 812 -21.04 -5.31 -2.75
N SER A 813 -20.03 -6.02 -2.25
CA SER A 813 -18.64 -5.55 -2.23
C SER A 813 -17.81 -5.96 -3.46
N GLY A 814 -18.39 -6.67 -4.42
CA GLY A 814 -17.70 -7.26 -5.58
C GLY A 814 -16.84 -6.28 -6.35
N LYS A 815 -17.35 -5.06 -6.61
CA LYS A 815 -16.65 -3.97 -7.28
C LYS A 815 -15.30 -3.62 -6.63
N PHE A 816 -15.14 -3.82 -5.34
CA PHE A 816 -13.95 -3.43 -4.58
C PHE A 816 -12.91 -4.54 -4.45
N SER A 817 -12.96 -5.54 -5.33
CA SER A 817 -11.90 -6.53 -5.53
C SER A 817 -10.72 -5.93 -6.29
N SER A 818 -9.48 -6.20 -5.80
CA SER A 818 -8.28 -5.88 -6.57
C SER A 818 -8.15 -6.73 -7.84
N ASP A 819 -8.81 -7.88 -7.91
CA ASP A 819 -8.84 -8.70 -9.14
C ASP A 819 -9.57 -7.98 -10.26
N ARG A 820 -10.72 -7.36 -9.97
CA ARG A 820 -11.44 -6.51 -10.93
C ARG A 820 -10.56 -5.35 -11.40
N ALA A 821 -9.93 -4.62 -10.46
CA ALA A 821 -9.08 -3.49 -10.81
C ALA A 821 -7.92 -3.93 -11.72
N ILE A 822 -7.24 -5.03 -11.40
CA ILE A 822 -6.13 -5.57 -12.21
C ILE A 822 -6.61 -6.05 -13.58
N ALA A 823 -7.78 -6.68 -13.68
CA ALA A 823 -8.35 -7.04 -14.98
C ALA A 823 -8.52 -5.80 -15.87
N GLU A 824 -9.10 -4.71 -15.32
CA GLU A 824 -9.26 -3.44 -16.03
C GLU A 824 -7.92 -2.79 -16.44
N TYR A 825 -6.90 -2.81 -15.59
CA TYR A 825 -5.55 -2.34 -15.95
C TYR A 825 -4.96 -3.19 -17.09
N CYS A 826 -5.09 -4.52 -17.01
CA CYS A 826 -4.56 -5.43 -18.02
C CYS A 826 -5.25 -5.24 -19.36
N ASP A 827 -6.58 -5.06 -19.37
CA ASP A 827 -7.36 -4.97 -20.60
C ASP A 827 -7.26 -3.57 -21.24
N ASP A 828 -7.26 -2.49 -20.45
CA ASP A 828 -7.34 -1.12 -20.97
C ASP A 828 -5.97 -0.43 -21.13
N ILE A 829 -4.99 -0.75 -20.27
CA ILE A 829 -3.72 -0.01 -20.22
C ILE A 829 -2.54 -0.89 -20.61
N TRP A 830 -2.37 -2.04 -19.94
CA TRP A 830 -1.14 -2.83 -20.08
C TRP A 830 -1.17 -3.80 -21.26
N GLN A 831 -2.34 -4.22 -21.71
CA GLN A 831 -2.50 -5.23 -22.76
C GLN A 831 -1.73 -6.52 -22.45
N VAL A 832 -1.89 -7.02 -21.19
CA VAL A 832 -1.24 -8.22 -20.68
C VAL A 832 -2.28 -9.30 -20.45
N TRP A 833 -2.05 -10.49 -21.01
CA TRP A 833 -3.02 -11.59 -21.03
C TRP A 833 -2.60 -12.73 -20.07
N PRO A 834 -3.56 -13.56 -19.62
CA PRO A 834 -3.24 -14.70 -18.75
C PRO A 834 -2.26 -15.66 -19.41
N LEU A 835 -1.34 -16.19 -18.59
CA LEU A 835 -0.36 -17.18 -18.98
C LEU A 835 -0.47 -18.39 -18.06
N LYS A 836 -0.98 -19.51 -18.59
CA LYS A 836 -1.06 -20.75 -17.82
C LYS A 836 0.31 -21.39 -17.70
N VAL A 837 0.71 -21.65 -16.45
CA VAL A 837 1.98 -22.27 -16.11
C VAL A 837 1.75 -23.73 -15.73
N THR A 838 2.56 -24.62 -16.28
CA THR A 838 2.59 -26.04 -15.91
C THR A 838 3.83 -26.31 -15.05
N VAL A 839 3.66 -26.98 -13.91
CA VAL A 839 4.74 -27.35 -12.97
C VAL A 839 4.82 -28.87 -12.86
#